data_691fc9a5278aeb33194550a7208c4114
#
_entry.id   691fc9a5278aeb33194550a7208c4114
#
_cell.length_a   1.000
_cell.length_b   1.000
_cell.length_c   1.000
_cell.angle_alpha   90.00
_cell.angle_beta   90.00
_cell.angle_gamma   90.00
#
_symmetry.space_group_name_H-M   'P 1'
#
loop_
_entity.id
_entity.type
_entity.pdbx_description
1 polymer ?
#
loop_
_entity_poly.entity_id
_entity_poly.type
_entity_poly.pdbx_seq_one_letter_code
_entity_poly.pdbx_strand_id
1 'polypeptide(L)'
;MNIRMILLLMVFVPVLMGFVPFAVKDIRKLNIMMVAVSIAELAACLFMMFNLSMVESQVVTLTWFAGIGVSFKINGFGILQAVATSLIWVGSSVSSDEYFDHAPQNLRRYYSFWAITFGATLGIFLANDLYTVFIFFEAMSFASYPLVVHNQDKESIDAGNSYLSVAVIGGLATLSGIFWLTSVTGTAVIDELSLAATAFENENTLFIVAFLIFFGFAAKAGMFPLNGWLPKAHPAAPAPASAALSGILIKTGIFGAIVVTGRIMRGNEKWAMFVLVIGILTMFLGALCAFMSTNFKETLAYSSMSQIGFIVIGVAMTQFLGEHGAIAAYGTVLHMINHTMIKLVLFTCAGIVYQNTHSLNLNEIQGFGRGKKVLTACFGTAALGIMGVPFFNGYISKTLLHEGIVEHIHLLHEVHGATGFFQFAEIIFLVSGGFTVAYMTKLFICLFVKNPVKEWHLHKPYVSKRTSVVIGTVSALIFVFGALPHQTLDRLAALTSDFMGVHALDHAVHYFSRVNLKGAVISLAIGAVLYFVVAQFTVITKDKKYINPWNQKLTVENLVWKPLVFTVLPFVFGFIGRVIDKLPEFVLLIIRKLFFKDAKVPLTFWEGKKTKEEEGVPALAFKVTESLTYSLLLFGLGLVATVIYLLVA
;
A
#
# COMPACT_ATOMS: atom_id res chain seq x y z
N MET A 1 -4.57 -16.79 29.81
CA MET A 1 -5.51 -16.17 28.85
C MET A 1 -5.56 -17.04 27.61
N ASN A 2 -6.75 -17.33 27.08
CA ASN A 2 -6.88 -18.22 25.91
C ASN A 2 -6.23 -17.55 24.68
N ILE A 3 -5.38 -18.27 23.94
CA ILE A 3 -4.66 -17.77 22.74
C ILE A 3 -5.65 -17.17 21.73
N ARG A 4 -6.82 -17.82 21.55
CA ARG A 4 -7.88 -17.32 20.67
C ARG A 4 -8.39 -15.93 21.07
N MET A 5 -8.49 -15.68 22.38
CA MET A 5 -8.89 -14.38 22.89
C MET A 5 -7.82 -13.33 22.64
N ILE A 6 -6.52 -13.67 22.80
CA ILE A 6 -5.43 -12.72 22.50
C ILE A 6 -5.48 -12.31 21.03
N LEU A 7 -5.66 -13.27 20.10
CA LEU A 7 -5.74 -13.01 18.67
C LEU A 7 -6.89 -12.05 18.33
N LEU A 8 -8.08 -12.23 18.91
CA LEU A 8 -9.18 -11.29 18.72
C LEU A 8 -8.89 -9.91 19.33
N LEU A 9 -8.26 -9.86 20.52
CA LEU A 9 -7.92 -8.60 21.17
C LEU A 9 -6.90 -7.82 20.32
N MET A 10 -5.92 -8.46 19.71
CA MET A 10 -4.95 -7.81 18.82
C MET A 10 -5.61 -7.08 17.65
N VAL A 11 -6.70 -7.59 17.11
CA VAL A 11 -7.40 -6.94 16.00
C VAL A 11 -8.41 -5.90 16.49
N PHE A 12 -9.24 -6.28 17.48
CA PHE A 12 -10.40 -5.47 17.85
C PHE A 12 -10.12 -4.38 18.91
N VAL A 13 -9.11 -4.53 19.77
CA VAL A 13 -8.77 -3.48 20.76
C VAL A 13 -8.35 -2.18 20.06
N PRO A 14 -7.46 -2.18 19.06
CA PRO A 14 -7.17 -0.95 18.32
C PRO A 14 -8.38 -0.39 17.59
N VAL A 15 -9.26 -1.23 17.00
CA VAL A 15 -10.49 -0.77 16.35
C VAL A 15 -11.41 -0.08 17.35
N LEU A 16 -11.65 -0.70 18.52
CA LEU A 16 -12.49 -0.14 19.58
C LEU A 16 -11.89 1.14 20.18
N MET A 17 -10.55 1.22 20.25
CA MET A 17 -9.86 2.45 20.65
C MET A 17 -10.22 3.65 19.75
N GLY A 18 -10.61 3.41 18.48
CA GLY A 18 -11.08 4.44 17.54
C GLY A 18 -12.35 5.17 18.00
N PHE A 19 -13.12 4.60 18.92
CA PHE A 19 -14.32 5.22 19.48
C PHE A 19 -14.04 6.01 20.78
N VAL A 20 -12.90 5.82 21.41
CA VAL A 20 -12.50 6.52 22.65
C VAL A 20 -12.46 8.05 22.50
N PRO A 21 -12.05 8.65 21.35
CA PRO A 21 -12.06 10.10 21.16
C PRO A 21 -13.45 10.76 21.25
N PHE A 22 -14.53 9.99 21.14
CA PHE A 22 -15.89 10.51 21.38
C PHE A 22 -16.15 10.77 22.88
N ALA A 23 -15.55 9.97 23.77
CA ALA A 23 -15.70 10.08 25.22
C ALA A 23 -14.61 10.95 25.85
N VAL A 24 -13.35 10.82 25.40
CA VAL A 24 -12.19 11.53 25.97
C VAL A 24 -11.90 12.80 25.17
N LYS A 25 -12.01 13.95 25.83
CA LYS A 25 -11.79 15.27 25.19
C LYS A 25 -10.34 15.72 25.21
N ASP A 26 -9.54 15.23 26.14
CA ASP A 26 -8.14 15.61 26.34
C ASP A 26 -7.25 14.92 25.33
N ILE A 27 -6.66 15.70 24.42
CA ILE A 27 -5.81 15.21 23.34
C ILE A 27 -4.53 14.53 23.85
N ARG A 28 -3.94 15.04 24.94
CA ARG A 28 -2.74 14.42 25.53
C ARG A 28 -3.05 13.03 26.09
N LYS A 29 -4.20 12.87 26.75
CA LYS A 29 -4.67 11.57 27.23
C LYS A 29 -4.90 10.61 26.07
N LEU A 30 -5.52 11.08 24.97
CA LEU A 30 -5.71 10.27 23.77
C LEU A 30 -4.37 9.80 23.18
N ASN A 31 -3.39 10.69 23.07
CA ASN A 31 -2.06 10.30 22.59
C ASN A 31 -1.40 9.26 23.50
N ILE A 32 -1.43 9.46 24.82
CA ILE A 32 -0.87 8.51 25.80
C ILE A 32 -1.57 7.15 25.67
N MET A 33 -2.89 7.12 25.55
CA MET A 33 -3.65 5.87 25.36
C MET A 33 -3.27 5.19 24.05
N MET A 34 -3.09 5.93 22.95
CA MET A 34 -2.65 5.38 21.68
C MET A 34 -1.24 4.77 21.76
N VAL A 35 -0.32 5.46 22.41
CA VAL A 35 1.04 4.94 22.64
C VAL A 35 0.97 3.67 23.49
N ALA A 36 0.18 3.67 24.58
CA ALA A 36 0.03 2.52 25.46
C ALA A 36 -0.57 1.30 24.72
N VAL A 37 -1.63 1.49 23.94
CA VAL A 37 -2.23 0.43 23.12
C VAL A 37 -1.22 -0.08 22.10
N SER A 38 -0.51 0.81 21.41
CA SER A 38 0.50 0.39 20.41
C SER A 38 1.65 -0.42 21.03
N ILE A 39 2.09 -0.07 22.24
CA ILE A 39 3.11 -0.83 22.98
C ILE A 39 2.55 -2.18 23.44
N ALA A 40 1.32 -2.21 23.95
CA ALA A 40 0.67 -3.45 24.35
C ALA A 40 0.51 -4.42 23.16
N GLU A 41 0.10 -3.90 22.00
CA GLU A 41 0.00 -4.68 20.75
C GLU A 41 1.38 -5.19 20.28
N LEU A 42 2.41 -4.35 20.34
CA LEU A 42 3.77 -4.79 20.02
C LEU A 42 4.22 -5.93 20.95
N ALA A 43 3.94 -5.81 22.24
CA ALA A 43 4.26 -6.85 23.20
C ALA A 43 3.46 -8.15 22.94
N ALA A 44 2.17 -8.04 22.60
CA ALA A 44 1.34 -9.18 22.25
C ALA A 44 1.83 -9.87 20.97
N CYS A 45 2.16 -9.09 19.91
CA CYS A 45 2.71 -9.62 18.67
C CYS A 45 4.06 -10.34 18.90
N LEU A 46 4.96 -9.76 19.69
CA LEU A 46 6.23 -10.41 20.04
C LEU A 46 6.01 -11.68 20.85
N PHE A 47 5.10 -11.65 21.82
CA PHE A 47 4.74 -12.85 22.60
C PHE A 47 4.24 -13.98 21.67
N MET A 48 3.34 -13.68 20.74
CA MET A 48 2.84 -14.66 19.78
C MET A 48 3.91 -15.14 18.81
N MET A 49 4.80 -14.26 18.36
CA MET A 49 5.92 -14.60 17.48
C MET A 49 6.91 -15.58 18.16
N PHE A 50 7.28 -15.33 19.43
CA PHE A 50 8.17 -16.23 20.18
C PHE A 50 7.53 -17.56 20.57
N ASN A 51 6.19 -17.65 20.53
CA ASN A 51 5.43 -18.88 20.81
C ASN A 51 4.72 -19.42 19.55
N LEU A 52 5.26 -19.15 18.37
CA LEU A 52 4.60 -19.45 17.08
C LEU A 52 4.19 -20.93 16.97
N SER A 53 5.05 -21.87 17.34
CA SER A 53 4.77 -23.31 17.31
C SER A 53 3.55 -23.74 18.13
N MET A 54 3.17 -22.96 19.16
CA MET A 54 1.99 -23.25 20.00
C MET A 54 0.71 -22.58 19.44
N VAL A 55 0.84 -21.53 18.63
CA VAL A 55 -0.31 -20.69 18.20
C VAL A 55 -0.71 -20.88 16.73
N GLU A 56 0.20 -21.37 15.89
CA GLU A 56 0.04 -21.46 14.42
C GLU A 56 -1.14 -22.37 13.99
N SER A 57 -1.45 -23.39 14.77
CA SER A 57 -2.58 -24.29 14.50
C SER A 57 -3.95 -23.71 14.91
N GLN A 58 -3.98 -22.56 15.58
CA GLN A 58 -5.21 -21.99 16.13
C GLN A 58 -5.90 -21.09 15.11
N VAL A 59 -7.11 -21.50 14.69
CA VAL A 59 -8.01 -20.69 13.87
C VAL A 59 -9.17 -20.18 14.74
N VAL A 60 -9.54 -18.92 14.56
CA VAL A 60 -10.70 -18.29 15.25
C VAL A 60 -11.63 -17.72 14.20
N THR A 61 -12.85 -18.22 14.14
CA THR A 61 -13.88 -17.76 13.21
C THR A 61 -15.06 -17.17 13.96
N LEU A 62 -15.47 -15.96 13.58
CA LEU A 62 -16.66 -15.26 14.06
C LEU A 62 -17.75 -15.40 12.99
N THR A 63 -18.55 -16.46 13.06
CA THR A 63 -19.53 -16.85 12.02
C THR A 63 -20.67 -15.87 11.81
N TRP A 64 -21.00 -15.08 12.85
CA TRP A 64 -22.10 -14.11 12.83
C TRP A 64 -21.75 -12.77 12.15
N PHE A 65 -20.47 -12.53 11.88
CA PHE A 65 -20.00 -11.25 11.33
C PHE A 65 -20.26 -11.18 9.82
N ALA A 66 -20.91 -10.10 9.37
CA ALA A 66 -21.18 -9.79 7.96
C ALA A 66 -21.89 -10.90 7.15
N GLY A 67 -22.53 -11.89 7.80
CA GLY A 67 -23.21 -13.02 7.13
C GLY A 67 -22.26 -14.08 6.52
N ILE A 68 -21.02 -13.74 6.25
CA ILE A 68 -19.99 -14.63 5.67
C ILE A 68 -19.07 -15.18 6.78
N GLY A 69 -18.95 -14.44 7.88
CA GLY A 69 -17.99 -14.68 8.94
C GLY A 69 -16.65 -14.00 8.67
N VAL A 70 -15.85 -13.87 9.73
CA VAL A 70 -14.44 -13.45 9.64
C VAL A 70 -13.57 -14.46 10.37
N SER A 71 -12.46 -14.85 9.76
CA SER A 71 -11.60 -15.91 10.27
C SER A 71 -10.16 -15.42 10.36
N PHE A 72 -9.53 -15.68 11.51
CA PHE A 72 -8.16 -15.28 11.80
C PHE A 72 -7.28 -16.47 12.11
N LYS A 73 -6.03 -16.43 11.65
CA LYS A 73 -4.99 -17.41 11.90
C LYS A 73 -3.65 -16.71 12.08
N ILE A 74 -2.84 -17.19 13.02
CA ILE A 74 -1.45 -16.74 13.15
C ILE A 74 -0.58 -17.68 12.31
N ASN A 75 0.22 -17.09 11.44
CA ASN A 75 1.29 -17.76 10.72
C ASN A 75 2.56 -16.89 10.81
N GLY A 76 3.71 -17.47 10.46
CA GLY A 76 4.99 -16.78 10.60
C GLY A 76 5.09 -15.45 9.83
N PHE A 77 4.53 -15.39 8.61
CA PHE A 77 4.49 -14.16 7.82
C PHE A 77 3.58 -13.10 8.46
N GLY A 78 2.33 -13.48 8.79
CA GLY A 78 1.35 -12.56 9.35
C GLY A 78 1.79 -11.94 10.67
N ILE A 79 2.35 -12.77 11.58
CA ILE A 79 2.81 -12.26 12.88
C ILE A 79 4.03 -11.35 12.73
N LEU A 80 4.95 -11.63 11.80
CA LEU A 80 6.09 -10.79 11.52
C LEU A 80 5.66 -9.41 10.97
N GLN A 81 4.65 -9.38 10.08
CA GLN A 81 4.06 -8.13 9.59
C GLN A 81 3.26 -7.40 10.70
N ALA A 82 2.63 -8.12 11.62
CA ALA A 82 1.94 -7.53 12.78
C ALA A 82 2.93 -6.86 13.73
N VAL A 83 4.09 -7.47 13.99
CA VAL A 83 5.20 -6.85 14.75
C VAL A 83 5.68 -5.56 14.07
N ALA A 84 5.91 -5.59 12.76
CA ALA A 84 6.31 -4.41 12.00
C ALA A 84 5.24 -3.32 12.00
N THR A 85 3.96 -3.69 11.92
CA THR A 85 2.81 -2.79 12.04
C THR A 85 2.82 -2.10 13.40
N SER A 86 2.88 -2.87 14.47
CA SER A 86 2.88 -2.34 15.84
C SER A 86 4.08 -1.43 16.12
N LEU A 87 5.26 -1.78 15.59
CA LEU A 87 6.46 -0.93 15.69
C LEU A 87 6.26 0.45 15.04
N ILE A 88 5.65 0.50 13.85
CA ILE A 88 5.30 1.77 13.19
C ILE A 88 4.32 2.55 14.03
N TRP A 89 3.27 1.91 14.56
CA TRP A 89 2.27 2.61 15.38
C TRP A 89 2.85 3.16 16.67
N VAL A 90 3.75 2.44 17.34
CA VAL A 90 4.50 2.96 18.49
C VAL A 90 5.30 4.20 18.09
N GLY A 91 6.14 4.09 17.06
CA GLY A 91 7.01 5.19 16.63
C GLY A 91 6.24 6.42 16.15
N SER A 92 5.21 6.21 15.36
CA SER A 92 4.39 7.29 14.81
C SER A 92 3.49 7.93 15.87
N SER A 93 2.92 7.16 16.81
CA SER A 93 2.11 7.70 17.90
C SER A 93 2.94 8.54 18.87
N VAL A 94 4.17 8.11 19.19
CA VAL A 94 5.09 8.92 20.02
C VAL A 94 5.45 10.23 19.32
N SER A 95 5.71 10.22 18.03
CA SER A 95 6.06 11.42 17.27
C SER A 95 4.85 12.33 16.97
N SER A 96 3.62 11.82 17.04
CA SER A 96 2.39 12.59 16.79
C SER A 96 2.17 13.72 17.78
N ASP A 97 2.48 13.50 19.07
CA ASP A 97 2.33 14.52 20.13
C ASP A 97 3.13 15.79 19.78
N GLU A 98 4.39 15.60 19.40
CA GLU A 98 5.27 16.68 18.98
C GLU A 98 4.85 17.28 17.64
N TYR A 99 4.47 16.43 16.66
CA TYR A 99 4.09 16.88 15.34
C TYR A 99 2.89 17.81 15.35
N PHE A 100 1.88 17.52 16.16
CA PHE A 100 0.65 18.29 16.24
C PHE A 100 0.67 19.46 17.23
N ASP A 101 1.74 19.65 18.00
CA ASP A 101 1.91 20.85 18.86
C ASP A 101 1.76 22.17 18.08
N HIS A 102 2.09 22.16 16.78
CA HIS A 102 2.03 23.32 15.90
C HIS A 102 0.75 23.41 15.05
N ALA A 103 -0.08 22.35 15.00
CA ALA A 103 -1.32 22.30 14.21
C ALA A 103 -2.38 21.44 14.91
N PRO A 104 -2.99 21.89 16.03
CA PRO A 104 -3.85 21.05 16.87
C PRO A 104 -5.27 20.84 16.31
N GLN A 105 -5.50 21.05 15.01
CA GLN A 105 -6.83 20.95 14.41
C GLN A 105 -7.25 19.49 14.18
N ASN A 106 -8.53 19.18 14.40
CA ASN A 106 -9.15 17.90 14.08
C ASN A 106 -8.49 16.65 14.69
N LEU A 107 -7.76 16.77 15.79
CA LEU A 107 -6.96 15.68 16.37
C LEU A 107 -7.80 14.50 16.87
N ARG A 108 -9.05 14.74 17.35
CA ARG A 108 -9.93 13.64 17.73
C ARG A 108 -10.25 12.75 16.52
N ARG A 109 -10.58 13.37 15.38
CA ARG A 109 -10.79 12.65 14.12
C ARG A 109 -9.53 11.88 13.73
N TYR A 110 -8.35 12.50 13.81
CA TYR A 110 -7.08 11.85 13.53
C TYR A 110 -6.90 10.60 14.39
N TYR A 111 -7.01 10.69 15.73
CA TYR A 111 -6.80 9.55 16.61
C TYR A 111 -7.87 8.46 16.46
N SER A 112 -9.13 8.81 16.15
CA SER A 112 -10.16 7.82 15.84
C SER A 112 -9.76 6.97 14.63
N PHE A 113 -9.48 7.59 13.51
CA PHE A 113 -9.14 6.88 12.28
C PHE A 113 -7.74 6.26 12.33
N TRP A 114 -6.81 6.83 13.08
CA TRP A 114 -5.50 6.26 13.36
C TRP A 114 -5.62 4.90 14.04
N ALA A 115 -6.44 4.78 15.05
CA ALA A 115 -6.69 3.56 15.80
C ALA A 115 -7.43 2.51 14.96
N ILE A 116 -8.50 2.90 14.23
CA ILE A 116 -9.23 1.97 13.35
C ILE A 116 -8.30 1.43 12.25
N THR A 117 -7.48 2.28 11.64
CA THR A 117 -6.50 1.88 10.62
C THR A 117 -5.51 0.86 11.18
N PHE A 118 -5.08 1.02 12.44
CA PHE A 118 -4.20 0.08 13.12
C PHE A 118 -4.80 -1.33 13.20
N GLY A 119 -5.96 -1.45 13.84
CA GLY A 119 -6.62 -2.75 14.00
C GLY A 119 -7.00 -3.38 12.67
N ALA A 120 -7.46 -2.57 11.69
CA ALA A 120 -7.76 -3.07 10.36
C ALA A 120 -6.51 -3.61 9.65
N THR A 121 -5.35 -2.96 9.80
CA THR A 121 -4.07 -3.45 9.23
C THR A 121 -3.63 -4.77 9.87
N LEU A 122 -3.78 -4.91 11.19
CA LEU A 122 -3.52 -6.18 11.89
C LEU A 122 -4.48 -7.26 11.40
N GLY A 123 -5.78 -6.92 11.23
CA GLY A 123 -6.79 -7.85 10.71
C GLY A 123 -6.46 -8.41 9.33
N ILE A 124 -5.85 -7.62 8.44
CA ILE A 124 -5.40 -8.10 7.11
C ILE A 124 -4.30 -9.16 7.25
N PHE A 125 -3.24 -8.87 8.02
CA PHE A 125 -2.09 -9.78 8.11
C PHE A 125 -2.39 -11.05 8.91
N LEU A 126 -3.38 -11.01 9.79
CA LEU A 126 -3.81 -12.15 10.60
C LEU A 126 -5.04 -12.87 10.01
N ALA A 127 -5.50 -12.49 8.83
CA ALA A 127 -6.63 -13.12 8.16
C ALA A 127 -6.29 -14.55 7.70
N ASN A 128 -7.29 -15.45 7.81
CA ASN A 128 -7.21 -16.84 7.35
C ASN A 128 -7.78 -17.06 5.95
N ASP A 129 -8.64 -16.16 5.49
CA ASP A 129 -9.35 -16.25 4.21
C ASP A 129 -9.43 -14.90 3.48
N LEU A 130 -9.71 -14.95 2.17
CA LEU A 130 -9.77 -13.77 1.32
C LEU A 130 -10.92 -12.82 1.65
N TYR A 131 -12.05 -13.31 2.20
CA TYR A 131 -13.14 -12.42 2.62
C TYR A 131 -12.75 -11.61 3.84
N THR A 132 -12.11 -12.24 4.82
CA THR A 132 -11.54 -11.54 5.99
C THR A 132 -10.48 -10.52 5.55
N VAL A 133 -9.56 -10.91 4.65
CA VAL A 133 -8.59 -9.97 4.05
C VAL A 133 -9.32 -8.79 3.45
N PHE A 134 -10.32 -9.01 2.61
CA PHE A 134 -11.05 -7.96 1.89
C PHE A 134 -11.77 -7.00 2.85
N ILE A 135 -12.51 -7.53 3.84
CA ILE A 135 -13.25 -6.70 4.81
C ILE A 135 -12.29 -5.74 5.54
N PHE A 136 -11.18 -6.26 6.06
CA PHE A 136 -10.21 -5.43 6.77
C PHE A 136 -9.40 -4.53 5.84
N PHE A 137 -9.17 -4.95 4.60
CA PHE A 137 -8.51 -4.14 3.57
C PHE A 137 -9.32 -2.92 3.18
N GLU A 138 -10.64 -3.07 3.00
CA GLU A 138 -11.54 -1.94 2.77
C GLU A 138 -11.67 -1.07 4.02
N ALA A 139 -11.87 -1.66 5.20
CA ALA A 139 -11.91 -0.91 6.46
C ALA A 139 -10.65 -0.05 6.66
N MET A 140 -9.45 -0.62 6.41
CA MET A 140 -8.19 0.09 6.47
C MET A 140 -8.10 1.20 5.41
N SER A 141 -8.58 0.94 4.19
CA SER A 141 -8.54 1.90 3.09
C SER A 141 -9.42 3.10 3.36
N PHE A 142 -10.66 2.88 3.80
CA PHE A 142 -11.57 3.96 4.18
C PHE A 142 -11.11 4.69 5.46
N ALA A 143 -10.61 3.97 6.47
CA ALA A 143 -10.13 4.59 7.71
C ALA A 143 -8.86 5.43 7.51
N SER A 144 -8.01 5.08 6.55
CA SER A 144 -6.80 5.87 6.25
C SER A 144 -7.06 7.10 5.37
N TYR A 145 -8.20 7.20 4.68
CA TYR A 145 -8.57 8.39 3.90
C TYR A 145 -8.61 9.67 4.75
N PRO A 146 -9.29 9.73 5.92
CA PRO A 146 -9.28 10.91 6.78
C PRO A 146 -7.89 11.31 7.29
N LEU A 147 -6.93 10.39 7.30
CA LEU A 147 -5.53 10.69 7.63
C LEU A 147 -4.83 11.43 6.49
N VAL A 148 -5.15 11.08 5.24
CA VAL A 148 -4.63 11.79 4.05
C VAL A 148 -5.22 13.20 3.95
N VAL A 149 -6.54 13.33 4.11
CA VAL A 149 -7.25 14.63 4.02
C VAL A 149 -7.26 15.40 5.35
N HIS A 150 -6.31 15.15 6.24
CA HIS A 150 -6.31 15.72 7.59
C HIS A 150 -6.38 17.24 7.59
N ASN A 151 -5.60 17.90 6.75
CA ASN A 151 -5.50 19.37 6.66
C ASN A 151 -6.74 20.03 6.07
N GLN A 152 -7.57 19.30 5.30
CA GLN A 152 -8.81 19.79 4.67
C GLN A 152 -8.60 21.00 3.71
N ASP A 153 -7.37 21.24 3.25
CA ASP A 153 -7.08 22.16 2.18
C ASP A 153 -7.34 21.48 0.80
N LYS A 154 -7.35 22.29 -0.26
CA LYS A 154 -7.64 21.80 -1.62
C LYS A 154 -6.66 20.70 -2.03
N GLU A 155 -5.39 20.83 -1.67
CA GLU A 155 -4.31 19.91 -2.05
C GLU A 155 -4.51 18.54 -1.38
N SER A 156 -4.86 18.53 -0.08
CA SER A 156 -5.15 17.30 0.65
C SER A 156 -6.45 16.62 0.21
N ILE A 157 -7.48 17.40 -0.16
CA ILE A 157 -8.73 16.86 -0.70
C ILE A 157 -8.49 16.22 -2.06
N ASP A 158 -7.75 16.87 -2.96
CA ASP A 158 -7.40 16.33 -4.29
C ASP A 158 -6.55 15.05 -4.16
N ALA A 159 -5.62 15.02 -3.22
CA ALA A 159 -4.82 13.84 -2.91
C ALA A 159 -5.67 12.69 -2.36
N GLY A 160 -6.59 13.01 -1.43
CA GLY A 160 -7.54 12.04 -0.86
C GLY A 160 -8.49 11.49 -1.91
N ASN A 161 -9.02 12.32 -2.81
CA ASN A 161 -9.88 11.88 -3.89
C ASN A 161 -9.16 10.92 -4.84
N SER A 162 -7.90 11.22 -5.21
CA SER A 162 -7.07 10.31 -6.00
C SER A 162 -6.86 8.97 -5.28
N TYR A 163 -6.57 9.01 -3.97
CA TYR A 163 -6.39 7.83 -3.14
C TYR A 163 -7.67 6.98 -3.05
N LEU A 164 -8.81 7.61 -2.73
CA LEU A 164 -10.08 6.92 -2.55
C LEU A 164 -10.61 6.32 -3.86
N SER A 165 -10.49 7.06 -4.99
CA SER A 165 -10.92 6.56 -6.31
C SER A 165 -10.20 5.28 -6.69
N VAL A 166 -8.87 5.24 -6.51
CA VAL A 166 -8.06 4.04 -6.79
C VAL A 166 -8.41 2.91 -5.83
N ALA A 167 -8.65 3.21 -4.54
CA ALA A 167 -9.04 2.21 -3.53
C ALA A 167 -10.39 1.58 -3.86
N VAL A 168 -11.42 2.38 -4.19
CA VAL A 168 -12.77 1.88 -4.51
C VAL A 168 -12.78 1.03 -5.78
N ILE A 169 -12.16 1.52 -6.87
CA ILE A 169 -12.09 0.76 -8.13
C ILE A 169 -11.33 -0.56 -7.93
N GLY A 170 -10.20 -0.49 -7.22
CA GLY A 170 -9.41 -1.66 -6.89
C GLY A 170 -10.17 -2.66 -6.00
N GLY A 171 -10.86 -2.16 -4.96
CA GLY A 171 -11.66 -2.98 -4.06
C GLY A 171 -12.80 -3.70 -4.77
N LEU A 172 -13.54 -3.01 -5.64
CA LEU A 172 -14.60 -3.64 -6.43
C LEU A 172 -14.07 -4.73 -7.36
N ALA A 173 -12.91 -4.51 -8.00
CA ALA A 173 -12.26 -5.53 -8.83
C ALA A 173 -11.86 -6.74 -7.99
N THR A 174 -11.20 -6.52 -6.83
CA THR A 174 -10.81 -7.58 -5.90
C THR A 174 -12.01 -8.39 -5.43
N LEU A 175 -13.10 -7.73 -5.01
CA LEU A 175 -14.31 -8.41 -4.55
C LEU A 175 -14.93 -9.26 -5.65
N SER A 176 -15.03 -8.73 -6.87
CA SER A 176 -15.53 -9.46 -8.03
C SER A 176 -14.69 -10.71 -8.32
N GLY A 177 -13.36 -10.58 -8.23
CA GLY A 177 -12.44 -11.71 -8.38
C GLY A 177 -12.61 -12.76 -7.27
N ILE A 178 -12.77 -12.34 -6.01
CA ILE A 178 -12.98 -13.25 -4.87
C ILE A 178 -14.30 -13.99 -5.02
N PHE A 179 -15.40 -13.32 -5.38
CA PHE A 179 -16.68 -13.98 -5.63
C PHE A 179 -16.59 -14.99 -6.78
N TRP A 180 -15.94 -14.63 -7.88
CA TRP A 180 -15.76 -15.55 -8.99
C TRP A 180 -14.89 -16.75 -8.58
N LEU A 181 -13.76 -16.51 -7.89
CA LEU A 181 -12.92 -17.58 -7.36
C LEU A 181 -13.74 -18.55 -6.51
N THR A 182 -14.44 -18.04 -5.52
CA THR A 182 -15.19 -18.87 -4.56
C THR A 182 -16.41 -19.56 -5.17
N SER A 183 -17.03 -18.98 -6.20
CA SER A 183 -18.13 -19.64 -6.92
C SER A 183 -17.69 -20.90 -7.66
N VAL A 184 -16.42 -20.96 -8.09
CA VAL A 184 -15.85 -22.13 -8.78
C VAL A 184 -15.20 -23.10 -7.80
N THR A 185 -14.48 -22.58 -6.81
CA THR A 185 -13.63 -23.40 -5.92
C THR A 185 -14.34 -23.84 -4.63
N GLY A 186 -15.41 -23.15 -4.23
CA GLY A 186 -16.12 -23.40 -2.98
C GLY A 186 -15.38 -22.91 -1.72
N THR A 187 -14.16 -22.38 -1.82
CA THR A 187 -13.36 -21.94 -0.67
C THR A 187 -12.68 -20.58 -0.91
N ALA A 188 -12.48 -19.83 0.17
CA ALA A 188 -11.68 -18.61 0.21
C ALA A 188 -10.48 -18.74 1.16
N VAL A 189 -10.29 -19.89 1.81
CA VAL A 189 -9.21 -20.13 2.79
C VAL A 189 -7.86 -20.12 2.10
N ILE A 190 -6.95 -19.25 2.58
CA ILE A 190 -5.68 -18.96 1.90
C ILE A 190 -4.83 -20.22 1.69
N ASP A 191 -4.77 -21.11 2.69
CA ASP A 191 -3.96 -22.33 2.61
C ASP A 191 -4.52 -23.36 1.62
N GLU A 192 -5.82 -23.30 1.30
CA GLU A 192 -6.50 -24.20 0.37
C GLU A 192 -6.44 -23.71 -1.09
N LEU A 193 -6.12 -22.43 -1.34
CA LEU A 193 -6.24 -21.80 -2.67
C LEU A 193 -5.40 -22.49 -3.74
N SER A 194 -4.22 -23.02 -3.41
CA SER A 194 -3.36 -23.69 -4.39
C SER A 194 -4.01 -24.96 -4.95
N LEU A 195 -4.67 -25.74 -4.09
CA LEU A 195 -5.42 -26.92 -4.51
C LEU A 195 -6.74 -26.52 -5.18
N ALA A 196 -7.44 -25.55 -4.61
CA ALA A 196 -8.73 -25.06 -5.11
C ALA A 196 -8.60 -24.47 -6.53
N ALA A 197 -7.49 -23.80 -6.86
CA ALA A 197 -7.25 -23.24 -8.17
C ALA A 197 -7.23 -24.31 -9.29
N THR A 198 -6.94 -25.55 -8.97
CA THR A 198 -6.99 -26.67 -9.95
C THR A 198 -8.41 -27.01 -10.43
N ALA A 199 -9.46 -26.48 -9.76
CA ALA A 199 -10.84 -26.62 -10.21
C ALA A 199 -11.17 -25.79 -11.47
N PHE A 200 -10.29 -24.87 -11.86
CA PHE A 200 -10.46 -24.12 -13.11
C PHE A 200 -10.01 -24.96 -14.31
N GLU A 201 -10.94 -25.34 -15.17
CA GLU A 201 -10.63 -26.05 -16.42
C GLU A 201 -9.85 -25.18 -17.43
N ASN A 202 -10.07 -23.86 -17.40
CA ASN A 202 -9.46 -22.92 -18.34
C ASN A 202 -8.47 -21.97 -17.63
N GLU A 203 -7.20 -22.10 -17.98
CA GLU A 203 -6.10 -21.27 -17.47
C GLU A 203 -6.34 -19.75 -17.68
N ASN A 204 -6.96 -19.37 -18.82
CA ASN A 204 -7.24 -17.95 -19.09
C ASN A 204 -8.31 -17.40 -18.13
N THR A 205 -9.30 -18.21 -17.76
CA THR A 205 -10.32 -17.82 -16.77
C THR A 205 -9.67 -17.61 -15.41
N LEU A 206 -8.82 -18.54 -14.98
CA LEU A 206 -8.06 -18.41 -13.74
C LEU A 206 -7.18 -17.16 -13.77
N PHE A 207 -6.52 -16.89 -14.92
CA PHE A 207 -5.69 -15.68 -15.08
C PHE A 207 -6.52 -14.39 -14.91
N ILE A 208 -7.73 -14.33 -15.48
CA ILE A 208 -8.63 -13.15 -15.33
C ILE A 208 -9.05 -12.99 -13.87
N VAL A 209 -9.44 -14.07 -13.19
CA VAL A 209 -9.83 -14.03 -11.77
C VAL A 209 -8.66 -13.58 -10.90
N ALA A 210 -7.48 -14.14 -11.10
CA ALA A 210 -6.25 -13.75 -10.42
C ALA A 210 -5.90 -12.28 -10.68
N PHE A 211 -6.06 -11.81 -11.94
CA PHE A 211 -5.82 -10.42 -12.30
C PHE A 211 -6.79 -9.46 -11.59
N LEU A 212 -8.08 -9.78 -11.51
CA LEU A 212 -9.05 -8.96 -10.77
C LEU A 212 -8.68 -8.81 -9.30
N ILE A 213 -8.30 -9.93 -8.65
CA ILE A 213 -7.88 -9.91 -7.24
C ILE A 213 -6.56 -9.13 -7.09
N PHE A 214 -5.59 -9.40 -7.94
CA PHE A 214 -4.28 -8.75 -7.93
C PHE A 214 -4.39 -7.23 -8.17
N PHE A 215 -5.31 -6.80 -9.05
CA PHE A 215 -5.46 -5.40 -9.45
C PHE A 215 -5.70 -4.47 -8.26
N GLY A 216 -6.62 -4.81 -7.35
CA GLY A 216 -6.87 -3.97 -6.18
C GLY A 216 -5.71 -3.97 -5.18
N PHE A 217 -5.06 -5.11 -4.99
CA PHE A 217 -3.86 -5.18 -4.15
C PHE A 217 -2.69 -4.40 -4.76
N ALA A 218 -2.50 -4.47 -6.08
CA ALA A 218 -1.52 -3.69 -6.81
C ALA A 218 -1.79 -2.17 -6.73
N ALA A 219 -3.06 -1.78 -6.79
CA ALA A 219 -3.52 -0.40 -6.60
C ALA A 219 -3.12 0.14 -5.22
N LYS A 220 -3.36 -0.63 -4.17
CA LYS A 220 -2.98 -0.27 -2.79
C LYS A 220 -1.47 -0.24 -2.58
N ALA A 221 -0.74 -1.16 -3.18
CA ALA A 221 0.72 -1.18 -3.13
C ALA A 221 1.36 -0.01 -3.89
N GLY A 222 0.60 0.68 -4.76
CA GLY A 222 1.11 1.73 -5.62
C GLY A 222 2.02 1.20 -6.74
N MET A 223 1.69 0.02 -7.28
CA MET A 223 2.39 -0.55 -8.43
C MET A 223 2.03 0.22 -9.70
N PHE A 224 2.96 0.28 -10.65
CA PHE A 224 2.68 0.85 -11.97
C PHE A 224 1.62 -0.01 -12.71
N PRO A 225 0.62 0.59 -13.36
CA PRO A 225 0.34 2.02 -13.56
C PRO A 225 -0.57 2.65 -12.49
N LEU A 226 -0.84 1.99 -11.36
CA LEU A 226 -1.81 2.38 -10.33
C LEU A 226 -1.21 3.29 -9.23
N ASN A 227 0.00 3.79 -9.44
CA ASN A 227 0.81 4.52 -8.45
C ASN A 227 0.46 6.00 -8.28
N GLY A 228 -0.45 6.57 -9.09
CA GLY A 228 -0.67 8.03 -9.17
C GLY A 228 -1.10 8.70 -7.85
N TRP A 229 -1.74 7.98 -6.96
CA TRP A 229 -2.18 8.49 -5.66
C TRP A 229 -1.02 8.67 -4.65
N LEU A 230 0.01 7.82 -4.75
CA LEU A 230 1.06 7.71 -3.73
C LEU A 230 1.87 9.01 -3.56
N PRO A 231 2.42 9.64 -4.63
CA PRO A 231 3.20 10.87 -4.51
C PRO A 231 2.37 12.09 -4.09
N LYS A 232 1.04 12.04 -4.20
CA LYS A 232 0.13 13.09 -3.75
C LYS A 232 -0.26 12.92 -2.29
N ALA A 233 -0.59 11.68 -1.88
CA ALA A 233 -1.05 11.40 -0.53
C ALA A 233 0.02 11.69 0.54
N HIS A 234 1.30 11.39 0.25
CA HIS A 234 2.35 11.56 1.25
C HIS A 234 2.71 13.01 1.59
N PRO A 235 2.85 13.95 0.64
CA PRO A 235 3.01 15.36 0.99
C PRO A 235 1.84 15.93 1.78
N ALA A 236 0.61 15.57 1.40
CA ALA A 236 -0.63 16.05 2.00
C ALA A 236 -0.88 15.52 3.42
N ALA A 237 -0.61 14.23 3.66
CA ALA A 237 -0.82 13.61 4.96
C ALA A 237 0.16 14.13 6.04
N PRO A 238 -0.23 14.18 7.33
CA PRO A 238 0.70 14.38 8.43
C PRO A 238 1.86 13.38 8.41
N ALA A 239 3.06 13.79 8.83
CA ALA A 239 4.25 12.94 8.75
C ALA A 239 4.12 11.58 9.50
N PRO A 240 3.51 11.50 10.70
CA PRO A 240 3.26 10.21 11.34
C PRO A 240 2.34 9.30 10.50
N ALA A 241 1.28 9.86 9.88
CA ALA A 241 0.42 9.13 8.98
C ALA A 241 1.17 8.68 7.71
N SER A 242 2.03 9.54 7.15
CA SER A 242 2.88 9.19 6.00
C SER A 242 3.85 8.06 6.31
N ALA A 243 4.38 7.99 7.54
CA ALA A 243 5.23 6.88 7.99
C ALA A 243 4.47 5.55 7.96
N ALA A 244 3.22 5.51 8.43
CA ALA A 244 2.39 4.30 8.36
C ALA A 244 1.96 3.97 6.92
N LEU A 245 1.48 4.96 6.15
CA LEU A 245 1.09 4.78 4.75
C LEU A 245 2.23 4.13 3.94
N SER A 246 3.42 4.69 4.01
CA SER A 246 4.60 4.18 3.30
C SER A 246 5.20 2.93 3.94
N GLY A 247 5.27 2.93 5.27
CA GLY A 247 5.96 1.89 6.03
C GLY A 247 5.21 0.56 6.02
N ILE A 248 3.88 0.54 6.11
CA ILE A 248 3.14 -0.72 6.26
C ILE A 248 1.87 -0.82 5.42
N LEU A 249 1.07 0.26 5.22
CA LEU A 249 -0.21 0.14 4.53
C LEU A 249 -0.06 -0.34 3.07
N ILE A 250 0.97 0.13 2.36
CA ILE A 250 1.27 -0.38 1.00
C ILE A 250 1.68 -1.86 0.99
N LYS A 251 2.18 -2.41 2.10
CA LYS A 251 2.54 -3.84 2.22
C LYS A 251 1.32 -4.74 2.33
N THR A 252 0.16 -4.23 2.71
CA THR A 252 -1.09 -5.00 2.64
C THR A 252 -1.44 -5.36 1.18
N GLY A 253 -1.12 -4.47 0.24
CA GLY A 253 -1.20 -4.76 -1.19
C GLY A 253 -0.17 -5.82 -1.64
N ILE A 254 1.05 -5.77 -1.09
CA ILE A 254 2.05 -6.82 -1.34
C ILE A 254 1.62 -8.17 -0.76
N PHE A 255 1.00 -8.18 0.43
CA PHE A 255 0.43 -9.39 1.01
C PHE A 255 -0.54 -10.07 0.04
N GLY A 256 -1.50 -9.30 -0.51
CA GLY A 256 -2.43 -9.83 -1.51
C GLY A 256 -1.72 -10.30 -2.78
N ALA A 257 -0.70 -9.58 -3.25
CA ALA A 257 0.10 -10.00 -4.41
C ALA A 257 0.84 -11.32 -4.16
N ILE A 258 1.39 -11.52 -2.95
CA ILE A 258 2.00 -12.79 -2.54
C ILE A 258 0.97 -13.92 -2.54
N VAL A 259 -0.22 -13.69 -1.97
CA VAL A 259 -1.29 -14.70 -1.94
C VAL A 259 -1.74 -15.08 -3.36
N VAL A 260 -1.99 -14.09 -4.22
CA VAL A 260 -2.42 -14.39 -5.61
C VAL A 260 -1.32 -15.13 -6.35
N THR A 261 -0.08 -14.66 -6.29
CA THR A 261 1.05 -15.24 -7.04
C THR A 261 1.47 -16.60 -6.48
N GLY A 262 1.59 -16.72 -5.16
CA GLY A 262 2.11 -17.91 -4.49
C GLY A 262 1.07 -18.99 -4.21
N ARG A 263 -0.24 -18.67 -4.26
CA ARG A 263 -1.32 -19.62 -3.98
C ARG A 263 -2.22 -19.86 -5.17
N ILE A 264 -2.82 -18.80 -5.76
CA ILE A 264 -3.76 -18.96 -6.88
C ILE A 264 -3.04 -19.28 -8.19
N MET A 265 -1.93 -18.58 -8.47
CA MET A 265 -1.16 -18.71 -9.72
C MET A 265 0.18 -19.44 -9.52
N ARG A 266 0.26 -20.30 -8.51
CA ARG A 266 1.49 -21.02 -8.18
C ARG A 266 2.02 -21.82 -9.37
N GLY A 267 3.30 -21.62 -9.72
CA GLY A 267 3.96 -22.33 -10.83
C GLY A 267 3.57 -21.85 -12.23
N ASN A 268 2.74 -20.80 -12.35
CA ASN A 268 2.39 -20.27 -13.67
C ASN A 268 3.45 -19.25 -14.13
N GLU A 269 4.29 -19.65 -15.09
CA GLU A 269 5.39 -18.82 -15.61
C GLU A 269 4.89 -17.54 -16.30
N LYS A 270 3.75 -17.59 -17.02
CA LYS A 270 3.19 -16.40 -17.68
C LYS A 270 2.76 -15.35 -16.65
N TRP A 271 2.17 -15.82 -15.55
CA TRP A 271 1.82 -14.95 -14.44
C TRP A 271 3.06 -14.37 -13.75
N ALA A 272 4.04 -15.21 -13.45
CA ALA A 272 5.32 -14.77 -12.86
C ALA A 272 6.01 -13.73 -13.76
N MET A 273 6.00 -13.91 -15.09
CA MET A 273 6.53 -12.93 -16.04
C MET A 273 5.75 -11.61 -16.00
N PHE A 274 4.42 -11.67 -15.95
CA PHE A 274 3.58 -10.47 -15.80
C PHE A 274 3.94 -9.70 -14.53
N VAL A 275 4.03 -10.39 -13.38
CA VAL A 275 4.39 -9.78 -12.09
C VAL A 275 5.81 -9.20 -12.13
N LEU A 276 6.77 -9.90 -12.76
CA LEU A 276 8.14 -9.43 -12.93
C LEU A 276 8.22 -8.13 -13.73
N VAL A 277 7.50 -8.05 -14.85
CA VAL A 277 7.45 -6.83 -15.68
C VAL A 277 6.85 -5.66 -14.89
N ILE A 278 5.74 -5.87 -14.18
CA ILE A 278 5.14 -4.84 -13.29
C ILE A 278 6.14 -4.42 -12.21
N GLY A 279 6.87 -5.36 -11.61
CA GLY A 279 7.93 -5.09 -10.63
C GLY A 279 9.04 -4.21 -11.18
N ILE A 280 9.57 -4.55 -12.35
CA ILE A 280 10.64 -3.80 -13.04
C ILE A 280 10.17 -2.36 -13.35
N LEU A 281 8.99 -2.20 -13.94
CA LEU A 281 8.43 -0.88 -14.25
C LEU A 281 8.20 -0.05 -12.99
N THR A 282 7.63 -0.64 -11.94
CA THR A 282 7.38 0.03 -10.66
C THR A 282 8.69 0.48 -10.01
N MET A 283 9.69 -0.40 -9.99
CA MET A 283 11.01 -0.13 -9.42
C MET A 283 11.73 1.02 -10.12
N PHE A 284 11.85 0.92 -11.45
CA PHE A 284 12.63 1.87 -12.24
C PHE A 284 11.97 3.25 -12.29
N LEU A 285 10.66 3.31 -12.61
CA LEU A 285 9.94 4.58 -12.70
C LEU A 285 9.86 5.27 -11.34
N GLY A 286 9.64 4.50 -10.25
CA GLY A 286 9.68 5.05 -8.90
C GLY A 286 11.03 5.68 -8.56
N ALA A 287 12.14 4.99 -8.88
CA ALA A 287 13.49 5.49 -8.64
C ALA A 287 13.81 6.76 -9.47
N LEU A 288 13.42 6.77 -10.74
CA LEU A 288 13.60 7.90 -11.64
C LEU A 288 12.80 9.13 -11.18
N CYS A 289 11.52 8.96 -10.82
CA CYS A 289 10.70 10.05 -10.31
C CYS A 289 11.21 10.60 -8.97
N ALA A 290 11.70 9.73 -8.06
CA ALA A 290 12.33 10.16 -6.81
C ALA A 290 13.58 11.02 -7.05
N PHE A 291 14.38 10.65 -8.06
CA PHE A 291 15.58 11.43 -8.44
C PHE A 291 15.20 12.82 -8.95
N MET A 292 14.10 12.96 -9.69
CA MET A 292 13.67 14.23 -10.27
C MET A 292 12.87 15.12 -9.30
N SER A 293 12.20 14.57 -8.28
CA SER A 293 11.36 15.34 -7.36
C SER A 293 12.14 16.40 -6.57
N THR A 294 11.51 17.56 -6.35
CA THR A 294 12.03 18.68 -5.56
C THR A 294 11.34 18.84 -4.19
N ASN A 295 10.38 17.98 -3.89
CA ASN A 295 9.68 17.94 -2.59
C ASN A 295 10.20 16.78 -1.76
N PHE A 296 10.49 17.02 -0.49
CA PHE A 296 11.08 16.02 0.41
C PHE A 296 10.18 14.78 0.59
N LYS A 297 8.92 14.96 0.99
CA LYS A 297 7.99 13.84 1.18
C LYS A 297 7.62 13.16 -0.14
N GLU A 298 7.49 13.90 -1.23
CA GLU A 298 7.25 13.35 -2.56
C GLU A 298 8.43 12.46 -3.02
N THR A 299 9.67 12.89 -2.79
CA THR A 299 10.87 12.05 -3.04
C THR A 299 10.79 10.75 -2.24
N LEU A 300 10.40 10.82 -0.95
CA LEU A 300 10.22 9.63 -0.12
C LEU A 300 9.06 8.74 -0.59
N ALA A 301 7.98 9.32 -1.15
CA ALA A 301 6.86 8.58 -1.72
C ALA A 301 7.28 7.78 -2.96
N TYR A 302 7.91 8.43 -3.93
CA TYR A 302 8.45 7.74 -5.11
C TYR A 302 9.53 6.71 -4.75
N SER A 303 10.34 7.00 -3.72
CA SER A 303 11.28 5.98 -3.22
C SER A 303 10.56 4.77 -2.63
N SER A 304 9.34 4.92 -2.05
CA SER A 304 8.54 3.78 -1.61
C SER A 304 8.02 2.97 -2.79
N MET A 305 7.54 3.64 -3.84
CA MET A 305 7.16 2.99 -5.09
C MET A 305 8.33 2.14 -5.66
N SER A 306 9.52 2.70 -5.71
CA SER A 306 10.71 1.97 -6.17
C SER A 306 10.98 0.73 -5.31
N GLN A 307 10.94 0.85 -3.97
CA GLN A 307 11.19 -0.30 -3.09
C GLN A 307 10.08 -1.35 -3.17
N ILE A 308 8.82 -0.96 -3.43
CA ILE A 308 7.75 -1.91 -3.75
C ILE A 308 8.09 -2.70 -5.01
N GLY A 309 8.63 -2.06 -6.05
CA GLY A 309 9.08 -2.76 -7.25
C GLY A 309 10.15 -3.81 -6.97
N PHE A 310 11.14 -3.52 -6.10
CA PHE A 310 12.12 -4.51 -5.64
C PHE A 310 11.44 -5.72 -4.98
N ILE A 311 10.45 -5.49 -4.11
CA ILE A 311 9.70 -6.54 -3.44
C ILE A 311 8.90 -7.38 -4.45
N VAL A 312 8.22 -6.75 -5.41
CA VAL A 312 7.42 -7.42 -6.44
C VAL A 312 8.27 -8.29 -7.35
N ILE A 313 9.50 -7.85 -7.70
CA ILE A 313 10.49 -8.69 -8.40
C ILE A 313 10.79 -9.94 -7.57
N GLY A 314 11.02 -9.80 -6.26
CA GLY A 314 11.24 -10.95 -5.38
C GLY A 314 10.05 -11.91 -5.35
N VAL A 315 8.80 -11.40 -5.34
CA VAL A 315 7.58 -12.23 -5.43
C VAL A 315 7.57 -13.03 -6.74
N ALA A 316 7.90 -12.41 -7.87
CA ALA A 316 7.98 -13.09 -9.17
C ALA A 316 9.11 -14.14 -9.20
N MET A 317 10.29 -13.78 -8.70
CA MET A 317 11.45 -14.67 -8.69
C MET A 317 11.24 -15.89 -7.80
N THR A 318 10.45 -15.79 -6.73
CA THR A 318 10.06 -16.94 -5.92
C THR A 318 9.33 -18.01 -6.75
N GLN A 319 8.53 -17.60 -7.75
CA GLN A 319 7.84 -18.54 -8.64
C GLN A 319 8.77 -19.14 -9.70
N PHE A 320 9.64 -18.33 -10.30
CA PHE A 320 10.59 -18.80 -11.30
C PHE A 320 11.63 -19.79 -10.74
N LEU A 321 12.02 -19.60 -9.49
CA LEU A 321 12.99 -20.48 -8.82
C LEU A 321 12.35 -21.77 -8.28
N GLY A 322 11.04 -21.83 -8.11
CA GLY A 322 10.33 -23.01 -7.61
C GLY A 322 10.89 -23.51 -6.28
N GLU A 323 11.50 -24.70 -6.25
CA GLU A 323 12.11 -25.29 -5.05
C GLU A 323 13.29 -24.48 -4.50
N HIS A 324 14.04 -23.79 -5.37
CA HIS A 324 15.12 -22.87 -5.00
C HIS A 324 14.61 -21.46 -4.62
N GLY A 325 13.29 -21.26 -4.56
CA GLY A 325 12.65 -19.96 -4.33
C GLY A 325 12.91 -19.33 -2.96
N ALA A 326 13.47 -20.04 -2.00
CA ALA A 326 13.69 -19.55 -0.64
C ALA A 326 14.51 -18.26 -0.59
N ILE A 327 15.53 -18.11 -1.44
CA ILE A 327 16.39 -16.92 -1.46
C ILE A 327 15.59 -15.66 -1.85
N ALA A 328 14.75 -15.75 -2.88
CA ALA A 328 13.89 -14.65 -3.33
C ALA A 328 12.75 -14.38 -2.33
N ALA A 329 12.15 -15.42 -1.74
CA ALA A 329 11.12 -15.30 -0.71
C ALA A 329 11.65 -14.58 0.53
N TYR A 330 12.81 -14.98 1.04
CA TYR A 330 13.47 -14.34 2.19
C TYR A 330 13.82 -12.88 1.86
N GLY A 331 14.39 -12.63 0.68
CA GLY A 331 14.66 -11.28 0.19
C GLY A 331 13.40 -10.41 0.19
N THR A 332 12.28 -10.94 -0.29
CA THR A 332 10.96 -10.28 -0.34
C THR A 332 10.48 -9.87 1.05
N VAL A 333 10.39 -10.85 1.98
CA VAL A 333 9.87 -10.60 3.33
C VAL A 333 10.78 -9.67 4.11
N LEU A 334 12.09 -9.92 4.08
CA LEU A 334 13.06 -9.07 4.77
C LEU A 334 13.09 -7.65 4.20
N HIS A 335 12.89 -7.49 2.88
CA HIS A 335 12.81 -6.14 2.32
C HIS A 335 11.55 -5.39 2.76
N MET A 336 10.41 -6.08 2.96
CA MET A 336 9.22 -5.50 3.56
C MET A 336 9.50 -4.95 4.96
N ILE A 337 10.15 -5.74 5.83
CA ILE A 337 10.47 -5.35 7.21
C ILE A 337 11.50 -4.22 7.25
N ASN A 338 12.60 -4.38 6.52
CA ASN A 338 13.68 -3.40 6.47
C ASN A 338 13.19 -2.04 5.96
N HIS A 339 12.38 -2.04 4.89
CA HIS A 339 11.78 -0.84 4.35
C HIS A 339 10.80 -0.19 5.35
N THR A 340 10.05 -0.97 6.13
CA THR A 340 9.15 -0.49 7.19
C THR A 340 9.94 0.33 8.23
N MET A 341 11.03 -0.21 8.75
CA MET A 341 11.89 0.46 9.75
C MET A 341 12.55 1.72 9.17
N ILE A 342 13.10 1.62 7.97
CA ILE A 342 13.74 2.74 7.28
C ILE A 342 12.75 3.88 7.04
N LYS A 343 11.53 3.57 6.59
CA LYS A 343 10.50 4.58 6.30
C LYS A 343 9.97 5.26 7.56
N LEU A 344 9.85 4.54 8.67
CA LEU A 344 9.52 5.15 9.96
C LEU A 344 10.52 6.27 10.30
N VAL A 345 11.82 6.00 10.21
CA VAL A 345 12.85 7.01 10.50
C VAL A 345 12.81 8.16 9.49
N LEU A 346 12.77 7.86 8.18
CA LEU A 346 12.83 8.90 7.14
C LEU A 346 11.62 9.84 7.17
N PHE A 347 10.39 9.32 7.33
CA PHE A 347 9.21 10.18 7.42
C PHE A 347 9.12 10.93 8.74
N THR A 348 9.59 10.36 9.86
CA THR A 348 9.71 11.12 11.11
C THR A 348 10.73 12.25 10.96
N CYS A 349 11.88 12.02 10.31
CA CYS A 349 12.84 13.09 9.99
C CYS A 349 12.21 14.16 9.10
N ALA A 350 11.42 13.78 8.09
CA ALA A 350 10.69 14.74 7.25
C ALA A 350 9.67 15.55 8.05
N GLY A 351 9.00 14.92 9.02
CA GLY A 351 8.13 15.59 9.98
C GLY A 351 8.86 16.63 10.82
N ILE A 352 10.02 16.28 11.38
CA ILE A 352 10.87 17.21 12.16
C ILE A 352 11.29 18.40 11.29
N VAL A 353 11.69 18.17 10.03
CA VAL A 353 12.02 19.27 9.11
C VAL A 353 10.80 20.15 8.88
N TYR A 354 9.64 19.58 8.54
CA TYR A 354 8.42 20.32 8.25
C TYR A 354 7.92 21.16 9.43
N GLN A 355 7.92 20.61 10.64
CA GLN A 355 7.52 21.34 11.85
C GLN A 355 8.32 22.61 12.11
N ASN A 356 9.62 22.57 11.78
CA ASN A 356 10.53 23.67 12.05
C ASN A 356 10.67 24.64 10.88
N THR A 357 10.31 24.22 9.66
CA THR A 357 10.53 25.02 8.44
C THR A 357 9.23 25.42 7.75
N HIS A 358 8.13 24.72 8.02
CA HIS A 358 6.83 24.82 7.35
C HIS A 358 6.92 24.67 5.83
N SER A 359 7.96 23.98 5.36
CA SER A 359 8.19 23.71 3.93
C SER A 359 8.71 22.28 3.73
N LEU A 360 8.40 21.75 2.56
CA LEU A 360 8.92 20.47 2.05
C LEU A 360 9.76 20.67 0.78
N ASN A 361 9.82 21.90 0.25
CA ASN A 361 10.60 22.22 -0.95
C ASN A 361 12.09 22.19 -0.62
N LEU A 362 12.87 21.38 -1.35
CA LEU A 362 14.30 21.20 -1.12
C LEU A 362 15.09 22.52 -1.18
N ASN A 363 14.66 23.48 -2.02
CA ASN A 363 15.32 24.77 -2.12
C ASN A 363 15.08 25.67 -0.89
N GLU A 364 13.98 25.45 -0.16
CA GLU A 364 13.62 26.25 1.01
C GLU A 364 14.14 25.65 2.33
N ILE A 365 14.29 24.32 2.39
CA ILE A 365 14.76 23.58 3.57
C ILE A 365 16.26 23.32 3.55
N GLN A 366 16.97 23.78 2.51
CA GLN A 366 18.40 23.56 2.33
C GLN A 366 19.19 24.00 3.57
N GLY A 367 20.07 23.11 4.04
CA GLY A 367 20.95 23.36 5.18
C GLY A 367 20.29 23.31 6.56
N PHE A 368 18.97 23.02 6.65
CA PHE A 368 18.27 22.97 7.94
C PHE A 368 18.89 21.98 8.92
N GLY A 369 19.32 20.82 8.44
CA GLY A 369 19.88 19.74 9.27
C GLY A 369 21.31 20.00 9.77
N ARG A 370 21.99 21.03 9.26
CA ARG A 370 23.40 21.29 9.61
C ARG A 370 23.55 21.57 11.11
N GLY A 371 24.46 20.83 11.74
CA GLY A 371 24.69 20.92 13.18
C GLY A 371 23.69 20.15 14.06
N LYS A 372 22.63 19.56 13.51
CA LYS A 372 21.60 18.79 14.23
C LYS A 372 21.98 17.30 14.30
N LYS A 373 22.85 16.94 15.25
CA LYS A 373 23.51 15.61 15.33
C LYS A 373 22.53 14.43 15.28
N VAL A 374 21.44 14.45 16.07
CA VAL A 374 20.46 13.34 16.12
C VAL A 374 19.78 13.16 14.76
N LEU A 375 19.31 14.28 14.16
CA LEU A 375 18.65 14.25 12.86
C LEU A 375 19.61 13.74 11.76
N THR A 376 20.88 14.19 11.78
CA THR A 376 21.91 13.78 10.82
C THR A 376 22.22 12.29 10.95
N ALA A 377 22.43 11.79 12.18
CA ALA A 377 22.75 10.39 12.43
C ALA A 377 21.58 9.47 12.03
N CYS A 378 20.35 9.75 12.50
CA CYS A 378 19.20 8.89 12.21
C CYS A 378 18.83 8.90 10.72
N PHE A 379 18.78 10.09 10.07
CA PHE A 379 18.54 10.18 8.64
C PHE A 379 19.67 9.48 7.84
N GLY A 380 20.92 9.69 8.22
CA GLY A 380 22.06 9.05 7.58
C GLY A 380 22.01 7.53 7.66
N THR A 381 21.73 6.97 8.82
CA THR A 381 21.58 5.52 9.02
C THR A 381 20.45 4.95 8.15
N ALA A 382 19.29 5.59 8.14
CA ALA A 382 18.16 5.16 7.32
C ALA A 382 18.45 5.32 5.81
N ALA A 383 19.16 6.38 5.41
CA ALA A 383 19.61 6.60 4.04
C ALA A 383 20.59 5.51 3.60
N LEU A 384 21.60 5.20 4.39
CA LEU A 384 22.55 4.13 4.11
C LEU A 384 21.85 2.77 4.03
N GLY A 385 20.86 2.54 4.90
CA GLY A 385 20.01 1.34 4.85
C GLY A 385 19.29 1.20 3.51
N ILE A 386 18.52 2.20 3.08
CA ILE A 386 17.74 2.11 1.83
C ILE A 386 18.62 2.09 0.57
N MET A 387 19.78 2.73 0.61
CA MET A 387 20.80 2.66 -0.45
C MET A 387 21.33 1.24 -0.64
N GLY A 388 21.27 0.39 0.38
CA GLY A 388 21.86 -0.94 0.35
C GLY A 388 23.37 -0.92 0.62
N VAL A 389 23.82 -0.04 1.50
CA VAL A 389 25.22 -0.01 1.94
C VAL A 389 25.49 -1.19 2.86
N PRO A 390 26.60 -1.94 2.69
CA PRO A 390 26.97 -3.04 3.57
C PRO A 390 26.92 -2.66 5.06
N PHE A 391 26.60 -3.62 5.92
CA PHE A 391 26.35 -3.47 7.36
C PHE A 391 25.03 -2.80 7.76
N PHE A 392 24.17 -2.41 6.82
CA PHE A 392 22.82 -1.96 7.09
C PHE A 392 21.79 -2.97 6.59
N ASN A 393 20.64 -3.02 7.24
CA ASN A 393 19.62 -4.05 6.99
C ASN A 393 19.12 -4.12 5.52
N GLY A 394 19.00 -2.97 4.84
CA GLY A 394 18.57 -2.93 3.45
C GLY A 394 19.55 -3.58 2.48
N TYR A 395 20.85 -3.62 2.80
CA TYR A 395 21.84 -4.37 2.05
C TYR A 395 21.51 -5.86 2.02
N ILE A 396 21.20 -6.44 3.18
CA ILE A 396 20.93 -7.87 3.32
C ILE A 396 19.76 -8.30 2.42
N SER A 397 18.63 -7.58 2.51
CA SER A 397 17.45 -7.93 1.70
C SER A 397 17.64 -7.66 0.20
N LYS A 398 18.36 -6.60 -0.19
CA LYS A 398 18.67 -6.34 -1.60
C LYS A 398 19.62 -7.38 -2.18
N THR A 399 20.57 -7.87 -1.40
CA THR A 399 21.46 -8.96 -1.81
C THR A 399 20.66 -10.22 -2.12
N LEU A 400 19.73 -10.62 -1.23
CA LEU A 400 18.88 -11.79 -1.48
C LEU A 400 17.99 -11.63 -2.72
N LEU A 401 17.42 -10.44 -2.92
CA LEU A 401 16.61 -10.17 -4.12
C LEU A 401 17.45 -10.23 -5.41
N HIS A 402 18.66 -9.70 -5.37
CA HIS A 402 19.60 -9.76 -6.50
C HIS A 402 20.05 -11.20 -6.79
N GLU A 403 20.45 -11.93 -5.73
CA GLU A 403 20.82 -13.34 -5.81
C GLU A 403 19.68 -14.18 -6.41
N GLY A 404 18.42 -13.90 -6.08
CA GLY A 404 17.29 -14.59 -6.72
C GLY A 404 17.21 -14.40 -8.22
N ILE A 405 17.62 -13.24 -8.78
CA ILE A 405 17.70 -13.03 -10.23
C ILE A 405 18.88 -13.78 -10.81
N VAL A 406 20.05 -13.67 -10.16
CA VAL A 406 21.31 -14.30 -10.63
C VAL A 406 21.18 -15.82 -10.62
N GLU A 407 20.61 -16.40 -9.57
CA GLU A 407 20.37 -17.84 -9.46
C GLU A 407 19.49 -18.37 -10.60
N HIS A 408 18.41 -17.64 -10.90
CA HIS A 408 17.55 -18.03 -12.03
C HIS A 408 18.30 -17.95 -13.38
N ILE A 409 19.16 -16.95 -13.58
CA ILE A 409 20.02 -16.85 -14.77
C ILE A 409 20.95 -18.07 -14.86
N HIS A 410 21.54 -18.51 -13.73
CA HIS A 410 22.39 -19.70 -13.68
C HIS A 410 21.61 -20.96 -14.04
N LEU A 411 20.42 -21.17 -13.44
CA LEU A 411 19.56 -22.32 -13.77
C LEU A 411 19.17 -22.36 -15.26
N LEU A 412 18.86 -21.20 -15.85
CA LEU A 412 18.57 -21.11 -17.29
C LEU A 412 19.81 -21.44 -18.14
N HIS A 413 21.01 -21.04 -17.73
CA HIS A 413 22.24 -21.41 -18.44
C HIS A 413 22.50 -22.92 -18.46
N GLU A 414 22.23 -23.61 -17.35
CA GLU A 414 22.39 -25.07 -17.26
C GLU A 414 21.49 -25.84 -18.24
N VAL A 415 20.26 -25.31 -18.46
CA VAL A 415 19.30 -25.91 -19.40
C VAL A 415 19.32 -25.28 -20.79
N HIS A 416 20.35 -24.50 -21.13
CA HIS A 416 20.47 -23.74 -22.38
C HIS A 416 19.25 -22.87 -22.71
N GLY A 417 18.57 -22.36 -21.70
CA GLY A 417 17.41 -21.46 -21.82
C GLY A 417 17.80 -20.02 -22.17
N ALA A 418 16.81 -19.23 -22.55
CA ALA A 418 17.01 -17.81 -22.92
C ALA A 418 17.17 -16.93 -21.67
N THR A 419 18.36 -16.40 -21.45
CA THR A 419 18.69 -15.57 -20.26
C THR A 419 18.57 -14.07 -20.47
N GLY A 420 18.49 -13.60 -21.72
CA GLY A 420 18.61 -12.16 -22.05
C GLY A 420 17.64 -11.24 -21.32
N PHE A 421 16.38 -11.67 -21.11
CA PHE A 421 15.40 -10.87 -20.37
C PHE A 421 15.76 -10.73 -18.89
N PHE A 422 16.23 -11.80 -18.25
CA PHE A 422 16.62 -11.76 -16.82
C PHE A 422 17.93 -11.00 -16.61
N GLN A 423 18.88 -11.06 -17.56
CA GLN A 423 20.08 -10.21 -17.58
C GLN A 423 19.70 -8.73 -17.71
N PHE A 424 18.73 -8.39 -18.57
CA PHE A 424 18.18 -7.04 -18.64
C PHE A 424 17.51 -6.64 -17.32
N ALA A 425 16.74 -7.52 -16.69
CA ALA A 425 16.12 -7.28 -15.37
C ALA A 425 17.18 -7.00 -14.29
N GLU A 426 18.29 -7.75 -14.28
CA GLU A 426 19.43 -7.53 -13.38
C GLU A 426 20.06 -6.14 -13.59
N ILE A 427 20.32 -5.75 -14.83
CA ILE A 427 20.86 -4.42 -15.14
C ILE A 427 19.93 -3.32 -14.63
N ILE A 428 18.64 -3.42 -14.90
CA ILE A 428 17.66 -2.44 -14.41
C ILE A 428 17.56 -2.44 -12.89
N PHE A 429 17.70 -3.59 -12.23
CA PHE A 429 17.77 -3.72 -10.76
C PHE A 429 18.96 -2.92 -10.21
N LEU A 430 20.15 -3.09 -10.75
CA LEU A 430 21.37 -2.38 -10.33
C LEU A 430 21.29 -0.88 -10.61
N VAL A 431 20.77 -0.48 -11.77
CA VAL A 431 20.55 0.93 -12.12
C VAL A 431 19.55 1.60 -11.20
N SER A 432 18.44 0.93 -10.88
CA SER A 432 17.43 1.43 -9.92
C SER A 432 18.00 1.55 -8.50
N GLY A 433 18.88 0.61 -8.11
CA GLY A 433 19.71 0.72 -6.93
C GLY A 433 20.57 1.99 -6.94
N GLY A 434 21.21 2.28 -8.08
CA GLY A 434 21.98 3.50 -8.30
C GLY A 434 21.14 4.78 -8.18
N PHE A 435 19.95 4.83 -8.77
CA PHE A 435 19.02 5.95 -8.56
C PHE A 435 18.64 6.11 -7.08
N THR A 436 18.48 4.99 -6.34
CA THR A 436 18.24 5.04 -4.89
C THR A 436 19.36 5.75 -4.16
N VAL A 437 20.60 5.43 -4.48
CA VAL A 437 21.78 6.12 -3.94
C VAL A 437 21.76 7.61 -4.33
N ALA A 438 21.47 7.93 -5.57
CA ALA A 438 21.50 9.31 -6.07
C ALA A 438 20.46 10.21 -5.38
N TYR A 439 19.18 9.76 -5.27
CA TYR A 439 18.17 10.62 -4.64
C TYR A 439 18.36 10.72 -3.11
N MET A 440 18.84 9.69 -2.44
CA MET A 440 19.14 9.79 -1.00
C MET A 440 20.35 10.68 -0.74
N THR A 441 21.38 10.61 -1.58
CA THR A 441 22.52 11.52 -1.55
C THR A 441 22.07 12.97 -1.79
N LYS A 442 21.15 13.19 -2.76
CA LYS A 442 20.53 14.50 -3.00
C LYS A 442 19.88 15.07 -1.74
N LEU A 443 19.04 14.26 -1.05
CA LEU A 443 18.38 14.67 0.18
C LEU A 443 19.38 14.94 1.32
N PHE A 444 20.36 14.06 1.49
CA PHE A 444 21.38 14.22 2.54
C PHE A 444 22.24 15.47 2.33
N ILE A 445 22.76 15.69 1.12
CA ILE A 445 23.56 16.87 0.79
C ILE A 445 22.72 18.14 0.92
N CYS A 446 21.46 18.12 0.46
CA CYS A 446 20.56 19.26 0.59
C CYS A 446 20.38 19.68 2.05
N LEU A 447 20.07 18.72 2.93
CA LEU A 447 19.69 19.00 4.32
C LEU A 447 20.90 19.27 5.23
N PHE A 448 22.01 18.54 5.06
CA PHE A 448 23.09 18.48 6.08
C PHE A 448 24.41 19.07 5.62
N VAL A 449 24.67 19.14 4.30
CA VAL A 449 25.98 19.58 3.77
C VAL A 449 25.92 21.00 3.23
N LYS A 450 24.91 21.34 2.42
CA LYS A 450 24.76 22.67 1.84
C LYS A 450 24.58 23.73 2.93
N ASN A 451 24.98 24.98 2.63
CA ASN A 451 24.75 26.11 3.53
C ASN A 451 23.24 26.40 3.67
N PRO A 452 22.77 26.80 4.86
CA PRO A 452 21.39 27.19 5.06
C PRO A 452 21.00 28.39 4.22
N VAL A 453 19.80 28.36 3.62
CA VAL A 453 19.23 29.48 2.84
C VAL A 453 18.80 30.64 3.71
N LYS A 454 18.47 30.34 5.00
CA LYS A 454 18.09 31.34 6.00
C LYS A 454 18.53 30.86 7.39
N GLU A 455 18.63 31.78 8.33
CA GLU A 455 18.83 31.43 9.73
C GLU A 455 17.52 30.91 10.32
N TRP A 456 17.62 29.77 11.03
CA TRP A 456 16.48 29.11 11.64
C TRP A 456 16.47 29.45 13.14
N HIS A 457 15.63 30.42 13.54
CA HIS A 457 15.44 30.76 14.95
C HIS A 457 14.46 29.77 15.59
N LEU A 458 14.97 28.79 16.31
CA LEU A 458 14.18 27.78 16.97
C LEU A 458 13.85 28.22 18.41
N HIS A 459 12.58 28.39 18.73
CA HIS A 459 12.13 28.72 20.09
C HIS A 459 12.11 27.50 21.03
N LYS A 460 12.12 26.27 20.48
CA LYS A 460 12.14 24.98 21.18
C LYS A 460 13.27 24.11 20.64
N PRO A 461 13.69 23.05 21.36
CA PRO A 461 14.53 22.03 20.76
C PRO A 461 13.90 21.52 19.45
N TYR A 462 14.70 21.41 18.39
CA TYR A 462 14.21 21.01 17.05
C TYR A 462 13.59 19.60 17.01
N VAL A 463 13.78 18.80 18.03
CA VAL A 463 13.20 17.47 18.23
C VAL A 463 13.10 17.17 19.72
N SER A 464 12.02 16.54 20.16
CA SER A 464 11.83 16.10 21.54
C SER A 464 12.73 14.90 21.90
N LYS A 465 12.99 14.71 23.19
CA LYS A 465 13.72 13.55 23.69
C LYS A 465 13.00 12.25 23.34
N ARG A 466 11.67 12.20 23.40
CA ARG A 466 10.85 11.00 23.12
C ARG A 466 11.00 10.58 21.65
N THR A 467 10.80 11.50 20.73
CA THR A 467 10.99 11.25 19.28
C THR A 467 12.44 10.87 18.97
N SER A 468 13.42 11.53 19.59
CA SER A 468 14.85 11.20 19.44
C SER A 468 15.17 9.76 19.87
N VAL A 469 14.60 9.30 21.00
CA VAL A 469 14.78 7.91 21.46
C VAL A 469 14.19 6.94 20.46
N VAL A 470 12.97 7.17 19.96
CA VAL A 470 12.32 6.28 19.00
C VAL A 470 13.13 6.15 17.71
N ILE A 471 13.44 7.29 17.05
CA ILE A 471 14.20 7.23 15.78
C ILE A 471 15.63 6.71 16.00
N GLY A 472 16.24 6.99 17.15
CA GLY A 472 17.55 6.48 17.53
C GLY A 472 17.54 4.96 17.73
N THR A 473 16.55 4.43 18.44
CA THR A 473 16.39 2.97 18.64
C THR A 473 16.17 2.24 17.32
N VAL A 474 15.26 2.73 16.48
CA VAL A 474 15.00 2.10 15.17
C VAL A 474 16.23 2.21 14.26
N SER A 475 16.95 3.35 14.30
CA SER A 475 18.22 3.49 13.56
C SER A 475 19.29 2.51 14.04
N ALA A 476 19.40 2.29 15.35
CA ALA A 476 20.30 1.28 15.90
C ALA A 476 19.92 -0.14 15.43
N LEU A 477 18.62 -0.47 15.40
CA LEU A 477 18.15 -1.76 14.89
C LEU A 477 18.44 -1.92 13.39
N ILE A 478 18.32 -0.86 12.56
CA ILE A 478 18.71 -0.88 11.14
C ILE A 478 20.16 -1.30 10.96
N PHE A 479 21.06 -0.79 11.82
CA PHE A 479 22.47 -1.17 11.79
C PHE A 479 22.70 -2.58 12.34
N VAL A 480 22.15 -2.93 13.52
CA VAL A 480 22.32 -4.24 14.16
C VAL A 480 21.83 -5.37 13.25
N PHE A 481 20.67 -5.21 12.60
CA PHE A 481 20.12 -6.21 11.68
C PHE A 481 21.00 -6.39 10.43
N GLY A 482 21.62 -5.33 9.95
CA GLY A 482 22.56 -5.42 8.84
C GLY A 482 23.94 -5.96 9.20
N ALA A 483 24.41 -5.70 10.41
CA ALA A 483 25.70 -6.17 10.88
C ALA A 483 25.69 -7.63 11.37
N LEU A 484 24.54 -8.11 11.86
CA LEU A 484 24.33 -9.44 12.41
C LEU A 484 23.18 -10.19 11.72
N PRO A 485 23.21 -10.37 10.38
CA PRO A 485 22.06 -10.89 9.63
C PRO A 485 21.70 -12.33 10.04
N HIS A 486 22.67 -13.20 10.24
CA HIS A 486 22.42 -14.62 10.59
C HIS A 486 21.75 -14.80 11.96
N GLN A 487 22.06 -13.93 12.92
CA GLN A 487 21.46 -13.98 14.26
C GLN A 487 20.08 -13.31 14.32
N THR A 488 19.76 -12.47 13.35
CA THR A 488 18.57 -11.62 13.35
C THR A 488 17.67 -11.91 12.13
N LEU A 489 18.01 -11.37 10.97
CA LEU A 489 17.16 -11.38 9.78
C LEU A 489 16.89 -12.77 9.24
N ASP A 490 17.91 -13.66 9.16
CA ASP A 490 17.72 -15.02 8.65
C ASP A 490 16.73 -15.83 9.50
N ARG A 491 16.79 -15.65 10.83
CA ARG A 491 15.83 -16.28 11.75
C ARG A 491 14.41 -15.75 11.56
N LEU A 492 14.26 -14.45 11.31
CA LEU A 492 12.95 -13.84 11.04
C LEU A 492 12.40 -14.31 9.68
N ALA A 493 13.24 -14.43 8.66
CA ALA A 493 12.83 -14.93 7.36
C ALA A 493 12.39 -16.40 7.42
N ALA A 494 13.13 -17.24 8.15
CA ALA A 494 12.80 -18.65 8.30
C ALA A 494 11.40 -18.90 8.89
N LEU A 495 10.88 -18.00 9.75
CA LEU A 495 9.51 -18.10 10.26
C LEU A 495 8.44 -18.02 9.16
N THR A 496 8.80 -17.50 7.99
CA THR A 496 7.83 -17.22 6.91
C THR A 496 7.81 -18.27 5.80
N SER A 497 8.69 -19.30 5.89
CA SER A 497 8.89 -20.30 4.84
C SER A 497 7.59 -21.00 4.43
N ASP A 498 6.81 -21.47 5.40
CA ASP A 498 5.54 -22.17 5.15
C ASP A 498 4.51 -21.30 4.42
N PHE A 499 4.36 -20.04 4.88
CA PHE A 499 3.47 -19.11 4.22
C PHE A 499 3.94 -18.74 2.80
N MET A 500 5.24 -18.60 2.59
CA MET A 500 5.81 -18.33 1.26
C MET A 500 5.82 -19.57 0.35
N GLY A 501 5.55 -20.76 0.90
CA GLY A 501 5.52 -22.03 0.17
C GLY A 501 6.88 -22.50 -0.32
N VAL A 502 7.94 -22.18 0.44
CA VAL A 502 9.33 -22.52 0.14
C VAL A 502 9.96 -23.35 1.26
N HIS A 503 10.92 -24.20 0.92
CA HIS A 503 11.75 -24.86 1.92
C HIS A 503 12.74 -23.87 2.54
N ALA A 504 13.21 -24.14 3.75
CA ALA A 504 14.26 -23.34 4.35
C ALA A 504 15.54 -23.40 3.51
N LEU A 505 16.38 -22.36 3.59
CA LEU A 505 17.67 -22.36 2.91
C LEU A 505 18.56 -23.48 3.46
N ASP A 506 19.09 -24.31 2.57
CA ASP A 506 19.98 -25.42 2.93
C ASP A 506 21.33 -24.93 3.46
N HIS A 507 21.76 -23.76 3.01
CA HIS A 507 23.04 -23.16 3.38
C HIS A 507 22.89 -21.69 3.77
N ALA A 508 23.74 -21.24 4.70
CA ALA A 508 23.80 -19.84 5.09
C ALA A 508 24.30 -18.97 3.93
N VAL A 509 23.63 -17.85 3.65
CA VAL A 509 24.03 -16.91 2.61
C VAL A 509 25.27 -16.13 3.04
N HIS A 510 26.31 -16.14 2.24
CA HIS A 510 27.52 -15.36 2.50
C HIS A 510 27.38 -13.91 2.07
N TYR A 511 26.61 -13.10 2.81
CA TYR A 511 26.27 -11.71 2.49
C TYR A 511 27.49 -10.84 2.15
N PHE A 512 28.60 -11.00 2.87
CA PHE A 512 29.81 -10.19 2.70
C PHE A 512 30.86 -10.86 1.79
N SER A 513 30.45 -11.82 0.95
CA SER A 513 31.32 -12.40 -0.08
C SER A 513 31.71 -11.34 -1.13
N ARG A 514 32.83 -11.57 -1.82
CA ARG A 514 33.28 -10.66 -2.89
C ARG A 514 32.23 -10.52 -4.01
N VAL A 515 31.48 -11.56 -4.30
CA VAL A 515 30.43 -11.57 -5.31
C VAL A 515 29.30 -10.63 -4.92
N ASN A 516 28.78 -10.77 -3.69
CA ASN A 516 27.67 -9.96 -3.18
C ASN A 516 28.04 -8.49 -2.97
N LEU A 517 29.26 -8.24 -2.48
CA LEU A 517 29.78 -6.88 -2.36
C LEU A 517 29.93 -6.20 -3.73
N LYS A 518 30.27 -6.92 -4.80
CA LYS A 518 30.40 -6.37 -6.15
C LYS A 518 29.11 -5.73 -6.63
N GLY A 519 27.95 -6.38 -6.46
CA GLY A 519 26.65 -5.84 -6.84
C GLY A 519 26.31 -4.53 -6.12
N ALA A 520 26.58 -4.48 -4.80
CA ALA A 520 26.39 -3.25 -4.01
C ALA A 520 27.32 -2.12 -4.48
N VAL A 521 28.62 -2.43 -4.69
CA VAL A 521 29.59 -1.46 -5.18
C VAL A 521 29.20 -0.90 -6.55
N ILE A 522 28.70 -1.73 -7.48
CA ILE A 522 28.20 -1.27 -8.78
C ILE A 522 27.05 -0.27 -8.60
N SER A 523 26.04 -0.61 -7.79
CA SER A 523 24.91 0.29 -7.53
C SER A 523 25.36 1.60 -6.87
N LEU A 524 26.28 1.54 -5.92
CA LEU A 524 26.86 2.74 -5.27
C LEU A 524 27.63 3.61 -6.26
N ALA A 525 28.42 3.00 -7.14
CA ALA A 525 29.18 3.71 -8.18
C ALA A 525 28.23 4.37 -9.20
N ILE A 526 27.22 3.64 -9.70
CA ILE A 526 26.18 4.20 -10.57
C ILE A 526 25.52 5.40 -9.89
N GLY A 527 25.14 5.28 -8.62
CA GLY A 527 24.51 6.36 -7.87
C GLY A 527 25.40 7.58 -7.67
N ALA A 528 26.69 7.36 -7.43
CA ALA A 528 27.66 8.46 -7.38
C ALA A 528 27.76 9.19 -8.74
N VAL A 529 27.85 8.47 -9.86
CA VAL A 529 27.85 9.07 -11.19
C VAL A 529 26.52 9.82 -11.44
N LEU A 530 25.38 9.22 -11.12
CA LEU A 530 24.07 9.86 -11.29
C LEU A 530 23.96 11.15 -10.50
N TYR A 531 24.46 11.22 -9.26
CA TYR A 531 24.34 12.44 -8.47
C TYR A 531 25.43 13.48 -8.81
N PHE A 532 26.70 13.08 -8.86
CA PHE A 532 27.79 14.03 -9.04
C PHE A 532 28.01 14.46 -10.49
N VAL A 533 27.53 13.68 -11.46
CA VAL A 533 27.64 14.02 -12.89
C VAL A 533 26.26 14.33 -13.47
N VAL A 534 25.35 13.35 -13.56
CA VAL A 534 24.08 13.50 -14.28
C VAL A 534 23.17 14.55 -13.64
N ALA A 535 23.06 14.59 -12.30
CA ALA A 535 22.21 15.55 -11.60
C ALA A 535 22.62 16.99 -11.84
N GLN A 536 23.91 17.26 -12.04
CA GLN A 536 24.43 18.62 -12.30
C GLN A 536 23.93 19.20 -13.64
N PHE A 537 23.57 18.33 -14.59
CA PHE A 537 23.07 18.73 -15.91
C PHE A 537 21.54 18.60 -16.05
N THR A 538 20.87 17.87 -15.14
CA THR A 538 19.46 17.53 -15.29
C THR A 538 18.56 18.12 -14.21
N VAL A 539 18.88 17.93 -12.93
CA VAL A 539 18.02 18.29 -11.79
C VAL A 539 18.60 19.41 -10.91
N ILE A 540 19.79 19.90 -11.22
CA ILE A 540 20.44 21.02 -10.52
C ILE A 540 20.75 22.11 -11.53
N THR A 541 20.30 23.35 -11.27
CA THR A 541 20.59 24.52 -12.11
C THR A 541 22.00 25.06 -11.85
N LYS A 542 22.49 25.94 -12.74
CA LYS A 542 23.75 26.68 -12.55
C LYS A 542 23.79 27.44 -11.22
N ASP A 543 22.63 27.92 -10.74
CA ASP A 543 22.49 28.62 -9.45
C ASP A 543 22.38 27.62 -8.26
N LYS A 544 22.70 26.34 -8.47
CA LYS A 544 22.67 25.26 -7.48
C LYS A 544 21.28 25.01 -6.86
N LYS A 545 20.19 25.42 -7.54
CA LYS A 545 18.80 25.11 -7.15
C LYS A 545 18.36 23.78 -7.75
N TYR A 546 17.54 23.05 -7.01
CA TYR A 546 16.92 21.82 -7.49
C TYR A 546 15.71 22.14 -8.36
N ILE A 547 15.59 21.47 -9.51
CA ILE A 547 14.45 21.58 -10.42
C ILE A 547 13.91 20.19 -10.73
N ASN A 548 12.61 20.14 -11.06
CA ASN A 548 12.00 18.94 -11.60
C ASN A 548 11.91 19.09 -13.13
N PRO A 549 12.73 18.38 -13.91
CA PRO A 549 12.72 18.47 -15.37
C PRO A 549 11.54 17.71 -16.00
N TRP A 550 10.82 16.89 -15.23
CA TRP A 550 9.71 16.08 -15.73
C TRP A 550 8.50 16.96 -16.05
N ASN A 551 7.94 16.77 -17.24
CA ASN A 551 6.70 17.44 -17.61
C ASN A 551 5.53 16.83 -16.81
N GLN A 552 4.99 17.60 -15.86
CA GLN A 552 3.89 17.17 -14.98
C GLN A 552 2.60 16.79 -15.74
N LYS A 553 2.46 17.16 -17.01
CA LYS A 553 1.36 16.73 -17.87
C LYS A 553 1.51 15.26 -18.31
N LEU A 554 2.74 14.75 -18.38
CA LEU A 554 3.06 13.38 -18.80
C LEU A 554 3.08 12.42 -17.61
N THR A 555 2.10 12.49 -16.73
CA THR A 555 1.92 11.51 -15.65
C THR A 555 0.91 10.45 -16.05
N VAL A 556 1.05 9.23 -15.55
CA VAL A 556 0.09 8.14 -15.76
C VAL A 556 -1.31 8.56 -15.35
N GLU A 557 -1.41 9.38 -14.31
CA GLU A 557 -2.68 9.94 -13.86
C GLU A 557 -3.35 10.81 -14.94
N ASN A 558 -2.59 11.71 -15.55
CA ASN A 558 -3.13 12.62 -16.57
C ASN A 558 -3.38 11.92 -17.92
N LEU A 559 -2.56 10.90 -18.25
CA LEU A 559 -2.64 10.20 -19.53
C LEU A 559 -3.64 9.03 -19.51
N VAL A 560 -3.81 8.37 -18.36
CA VAL A 560 -4.62 7.15 -18.25
C VAL A 560 -5.80 7.34 -17.30
N TRP A 561 -5.53 7.69 -16.04
CA TRP A 561 -6.56 7.65 -14.99
C TRP A 561 -7.58 8.77 -15.11
N LYS A 562 -7.18 10.01 -15.33
CA LYS A 562 -8.13 11.11 -15.49
C LYS A 562 -9.03 10.92 -16.71
N PRO A 563 -8.53 10.59 -17.91
CA PRO A 563 -9.38 10.26 -19.04
C PRO A 563 -10.31 9.08 -18.76
N LEU A 564 -9.80 8.02 -18.11
CA LEU A 564 -10.61 6.84 -17.78
C LEU A 564 -11.75 7.20 -16.81
N VAL A 565 -11.42 7.83 -15.69
CA VAL A 565 -12.40 8.10 -14.61
C VAL A 565 -13.34 9.26 -14.95
N PHE A 566 -12.86 10.33 -15.58
CA PHE A 566 -13.66 11.53 -15.81
C PHE A 566 -14.25 11.64 -17.22
N THR A 567 -13.85 10.78 -18.16
CA THR A 567 -14.38 10.80 -19.54
C THR A 567 -14.98 9.45 -19.91
N VAL A 568 -14.21 8.37 -19.85
CA VAL A 568 -14.64 7.05 -20.34
C VAL A 568 -15.72 6.44 -19.45
N LEU A 569 -15.47 6.34 -18.14
CA LEU A 569 -16.45 5.75 -17.21
C LEU A 569 -17.76 6.53 -17.17
N PRO A 570 -17.81 7.87 -17.04
CA PRO A 570 -19.05 8.61 -17.13
C PRO A 570 -19.77 8.46 -18.49
N PHE A 571 -19.02 8.37 -19.58
CA PHE A 571 -19.60 8.11 -20.90
C PHE A 571 -20.26 6.73 -20.96
N VAL A 572 -19.55 5.67 -20.51
CA VAL A 572 -20.05 4.29 -20.50
C VAL A 572 -21.25 4.15 -19.56
N PHE A 573 -21.11 4.60 -18.30
CA PHE A 573 -22.21 4.52 -17.34
C PHE A 573 -23.38 5.42 -17.71
N GLY A 574 -23.13 6.61 -18.26
CA GLY A 574 -24.16 7.48 -18.79
C GLY A 574 -24.86 6.89 -20.03
N PHE A 575 -24.16 6.11 -20.85
CA PHE A 575 -24.77 5.35 -21.94
C PHE A 575 -25.62 4.19 -21.41
N ILE A 576 -25.08 3.40 -20.49
CA ILE A 576 -25.82 2.30 -19.83
C ILE A 576 -27.06 2.84 -19.12
N GLY A 577 -26.93 3.94 -18.36
CA GLY A 577 -28.05 4.61 -17.71
C GLY A 577 -29.13 5.00 -18.68
N ARG A 578 -28.79 5.65 -19.80
CA ARG A 578 -29.76 6.01 -20.86
C ARG A 578 -30.44 4.80 -21.50
N VAL A 579 -29.74 3.67 -21.62
CA VAL A 579 -30.34 2.42 -22.12
C VAL A 579 -31.30 1.85 -21.08
N ILE A 580 -30.91 1.83 -19.82
CA ILE A 580 -31.73 1.35 -18.70
C ILE A 580 -32.96 2.25 -18.53
N ASP A 581 -32.85 3.57 -18.66
CA ASP A 581 -33.95 4.52 -18.56
C ASP A 581 -34.98 4.33 -19.69
N LYS A 582 -34.55 3.89 -20.88
CA LYS A 582 -35.45 3.62 -22.02
C LYS A 582 -36.10 2.22 -21.96
N LEU A 583 -35.55 1.30 -21.20
CA LEU A 583 -36.06 -0.07 -21.09
C LEU A 583 -37.50 -0.13 -20.54
N PRO A 584 -37.84 0.60 -19.45
CA PRO A 584 -39.24 0.67 -18.96
C PRO A 584 -40.18 1.28 -19.97
N GLU A 585 -39.78 2.33 -20.69
CA GLU A 585 -40.59 2.93 -21.76
C GLU A 585 -40.89 1.93 -22.88
N PHE A 586 -39.88 1.16 -23.27
CA PHE A 586 -40.02 0.12 -24.28
C PHE A 586 -40.91 -1.03 -23.80
N VAL A 587 -40.76 -1.46 -22.56
CA VAL A 587 -41.62 -2.50 -21.94
C VAL A 587 -43.05 -2.01 -21.85
N LEU A 588 -43.28 -0.80 -21.40
CA LEU A 588 -44.63 -0.17 -21.36
C LEU A 588 -45.25 -0.05 -22.75
N LEU A 589 -44.48 0.28 -23.77
CA LEU A 589 -44.92 0.32 -25.18
C LEU A 589 -45.36 -1.09 -25.65
N ILE A 590 -44.64 -2.12 -25.30
CA ILE A 590 -44.98 -3.52 -25.62
C ILE A 590 -46.25 -3.92 -24.88
N ILE A 591 -46.34 -3.69 -23.57
CA ILE A 591 -47.53 -4.01 -22.76
C ILE A 591 -48.76 -3.27 -23.32
N ARG A 592 -48.63 -1.99 -23.63
CA ARG A 592 -49.70 -1.20 -24.25
C ARG A 592 -50.14 -1.80 -25.58
N LYS A 593 -49.20 -2.19 -26.42
CA LYS A 593 -49.50 -2.75 -27.75
C LYS A 593 -50.16 -4.13 -27.67
N LEU A 594 -49.85 -4.92 -26.63
CA LEU A 594 -50.39 -6.25 -26.45
C LEU A 594 -51.76 -6.27 -25.73
N PHE A 595 -51.94 -5.45 -24.68
CA PHE A 595 -53.07 -5.54 -23.77
C PHE A 595 -54.06 -4.39 -23.87
N PHE A 596 -53.68 -3.25 -24.44
CA PHE A 596 -54.51 -2.05 -24.47
C PHE A 596 -54.68 -1.46 -25.89
N LYS A 597 -54.86 -2.33 -26.88
CA LYS A 597 -54.94 -1.96 -28.30
C LYS A 597 -56.00 -0.91 -28.62
N ASP A 598 -57.10 -0.83 -27.83
CA ASP A 598 -58.26 0.04 -28.06
C ASP A 598 -58.45 1.09 -26.96
N ALA A 599 -57.52 1.27 -26.05
CA ALA A 599 -57.66 2.25 -24.97
C ALA A 599 -57.33 3.67 -25.48
N LYS A 600 -58.36 4.49 -25.63
CA LYS A 600 -58.29 5.93 -25.94
C LYS A 600 -57.87 6.77 -24.71
N VAL A 601 -57.02 6.25 -23.84
CA VAL A 601 -56.50 7.02 -22.69
C VAL A 601 -55.25 7.76 -23.14
N PRO A 602 -55.27 9.10 -23.19
CA PRO A 602 -54.08 9.85 -23.52
C PRO A 602 -53.05 9.65 -22.40
N LEU A 603 -51.83 9.27 -22.75
CA LEU A 603 -50.68 9.21 -21.84
C LEU A 603 -50.16 10.64 -21.55
N THR A 604 -51.03 11.53 -21.13
CA THR A 604 -50.69 12.90 -20.71
C THR A 604 -49.92 12.92 -19.39
N PHE A 605 -49.74 11.77 -18.74
CA PHE A 605 -48.96 11.65 -17.50
C PHE A 605 -47.44 11.77 -17.70
N TRP A 606 -46.95 11.57 -18.94
CA TRP A 606 -45.52 11.57 -19.25
C TRP A 606 -45.06 12.66 -20.23
N GLU A 607 -46.00 13.28 -20.98
CA GLU A 607 -45.73 14.46 -21.77
C GLU A 607 -46.07 15.71 -20.95
N GLY A 608 -45.31 15.96 -19.88
CA GLY A 608 -45.34 17.23 -19.18
C GLY A 608 -44.91 18.34 -20.12
N LYS A 609 -45.87 19.02 -20.79
CA LYS A 609 -45.63 20.35 -21.33
C LYS A 609 -45.14 21.20 -20.17
N LYS A 610 -43.86 21.58 -20.18
CA LYS A 610 -43.30 22.61 -19.30
C LYS A 610 -44.13 23.90 -19.51
N THR A 611 -45.10 24.10 -18.67
CA THR A 611 -45.70 25.43 -18.51
C THR A 611 -44.75 26.23 -17.63
N LYS A 612 -44.48 27.46 -18.01
CA LYS A 612 -43.53 28.41 -17.40
C LYS A 612 -43.82 28.80 -15.94
N GLU A 613 -44.77 28.16 -15.27
CA GLU A 613 -45.26 28.55 -13.94
C GLU A 613 -44.88 27.58 -12.81
N GLU A 614 -44.07 26.54 -13.05
CA GLU A 614 -43.74 25.54 -12.01
C GLU A 614 -42.26 25.60 -11.53
N GLU A 615 -41.74 26.80 -11.30
CA GLU A 615 -40.49 26.99 -10.54
C GLU A 615 -40.83 27.20 -9.05
N GLY A 616 -40.97 26.10 -8.30
CA GLY A 616 -41.24 26.17 -6.87
C GLY A 616 -41.37 24.78 -6.20
N VAL A 617 -41.83 24.77 -4.95
CA VAL A 617 -42.07 23.55 -4.12
C VAL A 617 -42.82 22.43 -4.88
N PRO A 618 -43.76 22.71 -5.81
CA PRO A 618 -44.40 21.68 -6.65
C PRO A 618 -43.43 20.90 -7.55
N ALA A 619 -42.40 21.56 -8.10
CA ALA A 619 -41.43 20.89 -8.99
C ALA A 619 -40.52 19.93 -8.20
N LEU A 620 -40.23 20.24 -6.95
CA LEU A 620 -39.49 19.37 -6.06
C LEU A 620 -40.33 18.14 -5.65
N ALA A 621 -41.60 18.34 -5.32
CA ALA A 621 -42.54 17.27 -5.00
C ALA A 621 -42.74 16.31 -6.20
N PHE A 622 -42.83 16.86 -7.42
CA PHE A 622 -42.96 16.07 -8.63
C PHE A 622 -41.69 15.23 -8.90
N LYS A 623 -40.48 15.80 -8.78
CA LYS A 623 -39.22 15.08 -8.88
C LYS A 623 -39.07 13.97 -7.83
N VAL A 624 -39.50 14.22 -6.59
CA VAL A 624 -39.48 13.22 -5.52
C VAL A 624 -40.47 12.10 -5.82
N THR A 625 -41.65 12.41 -6.34
CA THR A 625 -42.67 11.39 -6.70
C THR A 625 -42.25 10.56 -7.90
N GLU A 626 -41.62 11.15 -8.92
CA GLU A 626 -41.02 10.42 -10.05
C GLU A 626 -39.90 9.48 -9.55
N SER A 627 -39.00 9.99 -8.73
CA SER A 627 -37.91 9.18 -8.14
C SER A 627 -38.44 8.03 -7.29
N LEU A 628 -39.52 8.26 -6.52
CA LEU A 628 -40.15 7.24 -5.67
C LEU A 628 -40.85 6.17 -6.51
N THR A 629 -41.56 6.56 -7.59
CA THR A 629 -42.22 5.65 -8.51
C THR A 629 -41.20 4.78 -9.25
N TYR A 630 -40.08 5.35 -9.69
CA TYR A 630 -39.01 4.65 -10.34
C TYR A 630 -38.33 3.66 -9.39
N SER A 631 -38.07 4.07 -8.14
CA SER A 631 -37.50 3.23 -7.09
C SER A 631 -38.43 2.06 -6.73
N LEU A 632 -39.74 2.29 -6.66
CA LEU A 632 -40.76 1.26 -6.44
C LEU A 632 -40.84 0.26 -7.59
N LEU A 633 -40.68 0.73 -8.83
CA LEU A 633 -40.69 -0.13 -10.02
C LEU A 633 -39.44 -1.01 -10.07
N LEU A 634 -38.25 -0.45 -9.77
CA LEU A 634 -37.01 -1.21 -9.66
C LEU A 634 -37.05 -2.20 -8.52
N PHE A 635 -37.62 -1.83 -7.37
CA PHE A 635 -37.82 -2.73 -6.24
C PHE A 635 -38.77 -3.87 -6.61
N GLY A 636 -39.87 -3.58 -7.28
CA GLY A 636 -40.82 -4.58 -7.78
C GLY A 636 -40.19 -5.55 -8.79
N LEU A 637 -39.40 -5.05 -9.74
CA LEU A 637 -38.66 -5.88 -10.68
C LEU A 637 -37.61 -6.75 -9.99
N GLY A 638 -36.90 -6.20 -9.01
CA GLY A 638 -35.94 -6.94 -8.16
C GLY A 638 -36.63 -8.05 -7.37
N LEU A 639 -37.80 -7.77 -6.81
CA LEU A 639 -38.59 -8.76 -6.05
C LEU A 639 -39.09 -9.89 -6.97
N VAL A 640 -39.57 -9.56 -8.17
CA VAL A 640 -40.00 -10.56 -9.18
C VAL A 640 -38.81 -11.41 -9.63
N ALA A 641 -37.65 -10.80 -9.90
CA ALA A 641 -36.44 -11.54 -10.26
C ALA A 641 -35.97 -12.47 -9.13
N THR A 642 -36.06 -12.01 -7.89
CA THR A 642 -35.73 -12.83 -6.70
C THR A 642 -36.70 -13.99 -6.54
N VAL A 643 -38.02 -13.79 -6.73
CA VAL A 643 -39.04 -14.85 -6.68
C VAL A 643 -38.82 -15.85 -7.82
N ILE A 644 -38.54 -15.40 -9.04
CA ILE A 644 -38.22 -16.28 -10.17
C ILE A 644 -36.96 -17.10 -9.85
N TYR A 645 -35.91 -16.49 -9.32
CA TYR A 645 -34.69 -17.18 -8.93
C TYR A 645 -34.99 -18.26 -7.86
N LEU A 646 -35.78 -17.94 -6.83
CA LEU A 646 -36.14 -18.88 -5.77
C LEU A 646 -37.08 -20.02 -6.23
N LEU A 647 -37.79 -19.82 -7.35
CA LEU A 647 -38.67 -20.86 -7.93
C LEU A 647 -37.91 -21.78 -8.91
N VAL A 648 -36.75 -21.34 -9.43
CA VAL A 648 -35.93 -22.06 -10.43
C VAL A 648 -34.72 -22.72 -9.78
N ALA A 649 -34.23 -22.17 -8.65
CA ALA A 649 -33.17 -22.76 -7.81
C ALA A 649 -33.74 -23.80 -6.83
#